data_d2f2b3664bdf30b16c05c0dc55011a20
#
_entry.id   d2f2b3664bdf30b16c05c0dc55011a20
#
_cell.length_a   1.000
_cell.length_b   1.000
_cell.length_c   1.000
_cell.angle_alpha   90.00
_cell.angle_beta   90.00
_cell.angle_gamma   90.00
#
_symmetry.space_group_name_H-M   'P 1'
#
loop_
_entity.id
_entity.type
_entity.pdbx_description
1 polymer ?
#
loop_
_entity_poly.entity_id
_entity_poly.type
_entity_poly.pdbx_seq_one_letter_code
_entity_poly.pdbx_strand_id
1 'polypeptide(L)'
;MNFRYTIQLLLTILTLLCFSCKKETPGNAGILQLASCTIGSDQLKYPDNTSGIINDGNIIIIFSSAVDTNSAKKNIHIILTDNSVVSARFSFSEDLTTVTMDPDSPFGNNTNYKLSITTSLKGIKGENFAGIEFTFTTANAAFVIKNITINNQNFAPPVKGKNIALNDLNISIEFSASLDTTNIKSHFLLAGNPVFNTEITSDGSIIKLNYTGLLAGYTNYNFAISSNLKARDGFTFSGFANSFFTKLDSTLKFPLISDDELLTLVQRQTFKYFYDFAHPASGMARERNSSGDIVTTGGSGFGVMAMVVGMERGFITRTHGISHLNKMITFLETCDRFHGAWPHWLNGNTGKVVPFGTKDNGGDLVETAYMIQGLIAMRQYLNPGLSSEQDLIDRINVLCNTVEWDWYTRGGQNVLYWHWSPTYAWDMNFRIEGYNETLITYILAASSPTHTIPASAYHQGFARNGGIVNGKSFYGYALPVGYDYGGPLFFAHYSFLGLDPRNLTDTYASYWIQNVNHSLINWKHCVKNPFKYVNYNASCWGLTASDLSTGYGVSEPTNDRGVIAPTAAVSSLPYTPEQSMNAIRYFYYIVGDRVWGQYGFYDAYDVGRNWWATSTLAIDQGPQICMIENYRTGLLWNLFMSAPEVQSGLTKLGFTY
;
A
#
# COMPACT_ATOMS: atom_id res chain seq x y z
N MET A 1 18.36 1.65 -38.90
CA MET A 1 19.46 1.07 -39.66
C MET A 1 19.13 -0.36 -40.01
N ASN A 2 18.72 -0.53 -41.20
CA ASN A 2 18.71 -1.69 -42.10
C ASN A 2 18.99 -3.09 -41.57
N PHE A 3 18.04 -3.97 -41.80
CA PHE A 3 18.29 -5.22 -42.52
C PHE A 3 16.98 -5.70 -43.15
N ARG A 4 16.80 -5.34 -44.40
CA ARG A 4 15.98 -6.04 -45.42
C ARG A 4 16.99 -6.72 -46.36
N TYR A 5 16.54 -7.71 -47.05
CA TYR A 5 17.14 -8.58 -48.06
C TYR A 5 17.65 -9.93 -47.54
N THR A 6 16.86 -10.99 -47.79
CA THR A 6 17.27 -12.14 -48.63
C THR A 6 16.13 -13.16 -48.69
N ILE A 7 15.20 -13.06 -49.61
CA ILE A 7 14.45 -14.18 -50.21
C ILE A 7 14.11 -13.74 -51.62
N GLN A 8 14.99 -14.06 -52.55
CA GLN A 8 14.74 -14.16 -53.94
C GLN A 8 15.94 -14.91 -54.54
N LEU A 9 15.78 -16.22 -54.74
CA LEU A 9 16.42 -17.01 -55.80
C LEU A 9 16.09 -18.47 -55.56
N LEU A 10 15.10 -19.00 -56.29
CA LEU A 10 15.02 -20.37 -56.74
C LEU A 10 13.66 -20.57 -57.47
N LEU A 11 13.52 -19.93 -58.58
CA LEU A 11 12.53 -20.28 -59.61
C LEU A 11 13.27 -20.12 -60.91
N THR A 12 13.68 -21.17 -61.50
CA THR A 12 13.87 -21.43 -62.94
C THR A 12 14.77 -22.63 -63.15
N ILE A 13 14.27 -23.56 -63.82
CA ILE A 13 14.84 -24.68 -64.63
C ILE A 13 14.01 -25.94 -64.38
N LEU A 14 13.02 -26.23 -65.18
CA LEU A 14 12.99 -27.38 -66.05
C LEU A 14 11.68 -27.44 -66.85
N THR A 15 11.69 -26.89 -68.03
CA THR A 15 10.78 -27.21 -69.13
C THR A 15 11.53 -28.11 -70.14
N LEU A 16 10.81 -29.03 -70.71
CA LEU A 16 11.09 -29.94 -71.84
C LEU A 16 11.49 -31.37 -71.45
N LEU A 17 10.53 -32.27 -71.65
CA LEU A 17 10.70 -33.36 -72.61
C LEU A 17 9.40 -34.20 -72.76
N CYS A 18 8.73 -34.05 -73.86
CA CYS A 18 8.37 -35.01 -74.86
C CYS A 18 7.24 -36.02 -74.60
N PHE A 19 6.21 -35.82 -75.41
CA PHE A 19 5.14 -36.77 -75.73
C PHE A 19 5.63 -38.18 -76.03
N SER A 20 4.97 -39.14 -75.34
CA SER A 20 4.80 -40.51 -75.93
C SER A 20 3.44 -41.03 -75.49
N CYS A 21 2.48 -41.07 -76.45
CA CYS A 21 1.24 -41.82 -76.29
C CYS A 21 1.55 -43.31 -76.24
N LYS A 22 1.32 -43.98 -75.08
CA LYS A 22 1.11 -45.37 -75.01
C LYS A 22 -0.34 -45.62 -74.55
N LYS A 23 -1.04 -46.52 -75.35
CA LYS A 23 -2.32 -47.07 -75.00
C LYS A 23 -2.24 -47.71 -73.63
N GLU A 24 -3.07 -47.21 -72.66
CA GLU A 24 -3.21 -47.76 -71.31
C GLU A 24 -3.99 -49.10 -71.41
N THR A 25 -3.33 -50.16 -71.02
CA THR A 25 -3.99 -51.34 -70.44
C THR A 25 -4.61 -50.95 -69.11
N PRO A 26 -5.74 -51.50 -68.64
CA PRO A 26 -6.30 -51.17 -67.33
C PRO A 26 -5.29 -51.60 -66.27
N GLY A 27 -4.52 -50.55 -65.81
CA GLY A 27 -3.54 -50.64 -64.72
C GLY A 27 -4.25 -50.72 -63.39
N ASN A 28 -3.65 -51.41 -62.43
CA ASN A 28 -4.08 -51.48 -61.03
C ASN A 28 -4.48 -50.10 -60.51
N ALA A 29 -5.68 -50.00 -59.96
CA ALA A 29 -6.12 -48.77 -59.28
C ALA A 29 -5.05 -48.36 -58.22
N GLY A 30 -4.57 -47.14 -58.25
CA GLY A 30 -3.54 -46.66 -57.36
C GLY A 30 -3.95 -46.77 -55.88
N ILE A 31 -3.09 -46.42 -54.97
CA ILE A 31 -3.36 -46.45 -53.52
C ILE A 31 -3.77 -45.03 -53.09
N LEU A 32 -4.96 -44.90 -52.52
CA LEU A 32 -5.41 -43.71 -51.82
C LEU A 32 -4.75 -43.64 -50.44
N GLN A 33 -4.04 -42.55 -50.12
CA GLN A 33 -3.38 -42.37 -48.82
C GLN A 33 -4.03 -41.25 -48.03
N LEU A 34 -4.06 -41.37 -46.71
CA LEU A 34 -4.44 -40.30 -45.78
C LEU A 34 -3.24 -39.36 -45.59
N ALA A 35 -3.41 -38.08 -45.87
CA ALA A 35 -2.40 -37.05 -45.66
C ALA A 35 -2.50 -36.45 -44.26
N SER A 36 -3.72 -36.12 -43.79
CA SER A 36 -3.96 -35.63 -42.43
C SER A 36 -5.41 -35.85 -41.98
N CYS A 37 -5.62 -35.86 -40.66
CA CYS A 37 -6.93 -35.89 -40.07
C CYS A 37 -6.95 -35.03 -38.81
N THR A 38 -7.80 -33.99 -38.75
CA THR A 38 -7.90 -33.06 -37.62
C THR A 38 -9.34 -32.91 -37.13
N ILE A 39 -9.50 -32.56 -35.86
CA ILE A 39 -10.77 -32.08 -35.29
C ILE A 39 -10.51 -30.65 -34.75
N GLY A 40 -11.15 -29.68 -35.35
CA GLY A 40 -10.78 -28.28 -35.07
C GLY A 40 -9.30 -28.02 -35.40
N SER A 41 -8.52 -27.61 -34.41
CA SER A 41 -7.06 -27.41 -34.52
C SER A 41 -6.23 -28.63 -34.18
N ASP A 42 -6.84 -29.73 -33.66
CA ASP A 42 -6.13 -30.87 -33.09
C ASP A 42 -5.93 -31.96 -34.13
N GLN A 43 -4.67 -32.35 -34.36
CA GLN A 43 -4.28 -33.47 -35.21
C GLN A 43 -4.58 -34.78 -34.49
N LEU A 44 -5.37 -35.69 -35.10
CA LEU A 44 -5.61 -37.04 -34.59
C LEU A 44 -4.33 -37.89 -34.68
N LYS A 45 -4.01 -38.58 -33.60
CA LYS A 45 -2.84 -39.47 -33.49
C LYS A 45 -3.20 -40.91 -33.83
N TYR A 46 -2.28 -41.62 -34.45
CA TYR A 46 -2.42 -43.04 -34.72
C TYR A 46 -1.11 -43.75 -34.34
N PRO A 47 -1.17 -44.87 -33.63
CA PRO A 47 -2.37 -45.58 -33.11
C PRO A 47 -2.89 -45.03 -31.75
N ASP A 48 -2.30 -43.98 -31.20
CA ASP A 48 -2.58 -43.47 -29.89
C ASP A 48 -3.94 -42.75 -29.83
N ASN A 49 -4.57 -42.70 -28.63
CA ASN A 49 -5.75 -41.91 -28.37
C ASN A 49 -5.41 -40.42 -28.29
N THR A 50 -6.19 -39.57 -28.97
CA THR A 50 -6.06 -38.13 -28.88
C THR A 50 -7.06 -37.62 -27.84
N SER A 51 -6.61 -37.06 -26.73
CA SER A 51 -7.46 -36.58 -25.63
C SER A 51 -7.58 -35.05 -25.62
N GLY A 52 -8.65 -34.53 -25.02
CA GLY A 52 -8.89 -33.10 -24.86
C GLY A 52 -9.46 -32.42 -26.10
N ILE A 53 -10.04 -33.19 -27.04
CA ILE A 53 -10.65 -32.68 -28.28
C ILE A 53 -11.85 -31.75 -27.94
N ILE A 54 -11.94 -30.62 -28.63
CA ILE A 54 -13.08 -29.69 -28.48
C ILE A 54 -14.39 -30.34 -28.94
N ASN A 55 -15.51 -30.02 -28.27
CA ASN A 55 -16.77 -30.68 -28.46
C ASN A 55 -17.53 -30.27 -29.74
N ASP A 56 -17.22 -29.13 -30.31
CA ASP A 56 -17.90 -28.52 -31.47
C ASP A 56 -17.00 -28.38 -32.71
N GLY A 57 -15.91 -29.17 -32.75
CA GLY A 57 -14.96 -29.16 -33.87
C GLY A 57 -15.44 -30.03 -35.07
N ASN A 58 -15.33 -29.48 -36.26
CA ASN A 58 -15.48 -30.24 -37.49
C ASN A 58 -14.30 -31.20 -37.69
N ILE A 59 -14.56 -32.37 -38.25
CA ILE A 59 -13.52 -33.33 -38.64
C ILE A 59 -13.10 -33.01 -40.08
N ILE A 60 -11.83 -32.76 -40.29
CA ILE A 60 -11.23 -32.46 -41.61
C ILE A 60 -10.26 -33.62 -41.96
N ILE A 61 -10.51 -34.29 -43.06
CA ILE A 61 -9.74 -35.44 -43.54
C ILE A 61 -9.18 -35.10 -44.89
N ILE A 62 -7.86 -35.14 -45.07
CA ILE A 62 -7.18 -34.82 -46.31
C ILE A 62 -6.54 -36.09 -46.87
N PHE A 63 -6.82 -36.38 -48.12
CA PHE A 63 -6.28 -37.54 -48.85
C PHE A 63 -5.26 -37.12 -49.92
N SER A 64 -4.41 -38.01 -50.33
CA SER A 64 -3.38 -37.82 -51.37
C SER A 64 -3.93 -37.64 -52.79
N SER A 65 -5.20 -38.00 -53.01
CA SER A 65 -5.90 -37.84 -54.29
C SER A 65 -7.41 -37.73 -54.08
N ALA A 66 -8.15 -37.40 -55.13
CA ALA A 66 -9.59 -37.19 -55.07
C ALA A 66 -10.36 -38.47 -54.65
N VAL A 67 -11.26 -38.31 -53.67
CA VAL A 67 -12.14 -39.41 -53.15
C VAL A 67 -13.47 -39.43 -53.88
N ASP A 68 -14.01 -40.65 -54.08
CA ASP A 68 -15.39 -40.84 -54.49
C ASP A 68 -16.33 -40.38 -53.33
N THR A 69 -17.11 -39.35 -53.59
CA THR A 69 -17.97 -38.72 -52.57
C THR A 69 -19.05 -39.66 -52.03
N ASN A 70 -19.57 -40.58 -52.86
CA ASN A 70 -20.55 -41.58 -52.43
C ASN A 70 -19.88 -42.69 -51.60
N SER A 71 -18.66 -43.05 -51.98
CA SER A 71 -17.85 -44.01 -51.22
C SER A 71 -17.46 -43.43 -49.86
N ALA A 72 -17.05 -42.14 -49.80
CA ALA A 72 -16.72 -41.43 -48.55
C ALA A 72 -17.88 -41.43 -47.54
N LYS A 73 -19.07 -41.04 -47.99
CA LYS A 73 -20.30 -41.00 -47.14
C LYS A 73 -20.68 -42.37 -46.59
N LYS A 74 -20.32 -43.49 -47.27
CA LYS A 74 -20.64 -44.86 -46.86
C LYS A 74 -19.54 -45.51 -46.00
N ASN A 75 -18.34 -44.98 -46.00
CA ASN A 75 -17.17 -45.66 -45.45
C ASN A 75 -16.37 -44.84 -44.43
N ILE A 76 -16.84 -43.62 -44.09
CA ILE A 76 -16.25 -42.81 -43.04
C ILE A 76 -17.33 -42.57 -41.96
N HIS A 77 -17.04 -42.99 -40.72
CA HIS A 77 -18.02 -42.95 -39.62
C HIS A 77 -17.37 -42.49 -38.34
N ILE A 78 -18.13 -41.68 -37.58
CA ILE A 78 -17.83 -41.38 -36.18
C ILE A 78 -18.67 -42.34 -35.34
N ILE A 79 -18.04 -43.07 -34.42
CA ILE A 79 -18.67 -44.17 -33.68
C ILE A 79 -18.44 -43.98 -32.20
N LEU A 80 -19.47 -44.14 -31.39
CA LEU A 80 -19.41 -44.23 -29.94
C LEU A 80 -18.91 -45.60 -29.46
N THR A 81 -18.58 -45.70 -28.17
CA THR A 81 -18.13 -46.98 -27.55
C THR A 81 -19.18 -48.11 -27.57
N ASP A 82 -20.47 -47.75 -27.70
CA ASP A 82 -21.59 -48.67 -27.85
C ASP A 82 -21.84 -49.09 -29.30
N ASN A 83 -20.94 -48.68 -30.22
CA ASN A 83 -21.02 -48.84 -31.68
C ASN A 83 -22.15 -48.05 -32.37
N SER A 84 -22.81 -47.14 -31.70
CA SER A 84 -23.75 -46.22 -32.37
C SER A 84 -22.98 -45.22 -33.24
N VAL A 85 -23.55 -44.89 -34.43
CA VAL A 85 -22.94 -43.94 -35.38
C VAL A 85 -23.46 -42.54 -35.07
N VAL A 86 -22.53 -41.58 -34.97
CA VAL A 86 -22.85 -40.17 -34.84
C VAL A 86 -23.20 -39.60 -36.22
N SER A 87 -24.37 -38.99 -36.32
CA SER A 87 -24.83 -38.32 -37.55
C SER A 87 -23.99 -37.07 -37.85
N ALA A 88 -23.55 -36.94 -39.10
CA ALA A 88 -22.75 -35.79 -39.54
C ALA A 88 -23.05 -35.44 -41.00
N ARG A 89 -22.93 -34.17 -41.30
CA ARG A 89 -23.01 -33.63 -42.66
C ARG A 89 -21.64 -33.69 -43.34
N PHE A 90 -21.61 -34.11 -44.61
CA PHE A 90 -20.40 -34.18 -45.39
C PHE A 90 -20.31 -33.04 -46.38
N SER A 91 -19.16 -32.40 -46.44
CA SER A 91 -18.79 -31.48 -47.51
C SER A 91 -17.41 -31.83 -48.07
N PHE A 92 -17.13 -31.42 -49.30
CA PHE A 92 -15.93 -31.79 -50.04
C PHE A 92 -15.31 -30.55 -50.66
N SER A 93 -13.97 -30.49 -50.75
CA SER A 93 -13.25 -29.50 -51.53
C SER A 93 -13.52 -29.63 -53.06
N GLU A 94 -13.26 -28.57 -53.82
CA GLU A 94 -13.45 -28.61 -55.28
C GLU A 94 -12.62 -29.68 -55.99
N ASP A 95 -11.41 -29.97 -55.49
CA ASP A 95 -10.52 -31.01 -55.98
C ASP A 95 -10.79 -32.39 -55.40
N LEU A 96 -11.83 -32.51 -54.53
CA LEU A 96 -12.29 -33.70 -53.86
C LEU A 96 -11.21 -34.40 -53.00
N THR A 97 -10.12 -33.72 -52.64
CA THR A 97 -9.06 -34.29 -51.80
C THR A 97 -9.35 -34.10 -50.29
N THR A 98 -10.21 -33.15 -49.90
CA THR A 98 -10.60 -32.86 -48.52
C THR A 98 -12.04 -33.22 -48.26
N VAL A 99 -12.27 -34.06 -47.25
CA VAL A 99 -13.59 -34.39 -46.69
C VAL A 99 -13.76 -33.69 -45.38
N THR A 100 -14.81 -32.89 -45.23
CA THR A 100 -15.18 -32.31 -43.97
C THR A 100 -16.46 -32.97 -43.46
N MET A 101 -16.44 -33.44 -42.21
CA MET A 101 -17.60 -33.93 -41.50
C MET A 101 -17.98 -32.93 -40.42
N ASP A 102 -19.23 -32.47 -40.45
CA ASP A 102 -19.81 -31.57 -39.50
C ASP A 102 -20.88 -32.36 -38.68
N PRO A 103 -20.61 -32.74 -37.44
CA PRO A 103 -21.57 -33.46 -36.61
C PRO A 103 -22.88 -32.67 -36.41
N ASP A 104 -24.04 -33.34 -36.51
CA ASP A 104 -25.34 -32.66 -36.36
C ASP A 104 -25.60 -32.17 -34.94
N SER A 105 -24.84 -32.61 -33.95
CA SER A 105 -24.82 -32.14 -32.59
C SER A 105 -23.40 -32.13 -32.06
N PRO A 106 -23.05 -31.21 -31.13
CA PRO A 106 -21.73 -31.26 -30.46
C PRO A 106 -21.46 -32.64 -29.84
N PHE A 107 -20.21 -33.05 -29.82
CA PHE A 107 -19.76 -34.24 -29.11
C PHE A 107 -20.07 -34.14 -27.62
N GLY A 108 -20.36 -35.28 -26.98
CA GLY A 108 -20.47 -35.36 -25.52
C GLY A 108 -19.15 -34.98 -24.84
N ASN A 109 -19.24 -34.42 -23.64
CA ASN A 109 -18.04 -34.13 -22.83
C ASN A 109 -17.41 -35.41 -22.30
N ASN A 110 -16.08 -35.46 -22.18
CA ASN A 110 -15.32 -36.59 -21.65
C ASN A 110 -15.76 -37.92 -22.21
N THR A 111 -16.06 -37.93 -23.48
CA THR A 111 -16.64 -39.08 -24.19
C THR A 111 -15.65 -39.65 -25.21
N ASN A 112 -15.52 -40.95 -25.24
CA ASN A 112 -14.65 -41.65 -26.19
C ASN A 112 -15.38 -41.88 -27.50
N TYR A 113 -14.73 -41.53 -28.58
CA TYR A 113 -15.19 -41.69 -29.94
C TYR A 113 -14.14 -42.43 -30.76
N LYS A 114 -14.59 -43.07 -31.83
CA LYS A 114 -13.75 -43.60 -32.92
C LYS A 114 -14.14 -42.89 -34.22
N LEU A 115 -13.14 -42.50 -34.99
CA LEU A 115 -13.30 -42.16 -36.39
C LEU A 115 -12.80 -43.37 -37.21
N SER A 116 -13.73 -44.07 -37.85
CA SER A 116 -13.43 -45.23 -38.67
C SER A 116 -13.49 -44.89 -40.15
N ILE A 117 -12.41 -45.14 -40.89
CA ILE A 117 -12.33 -45.02 -42.34
C ILE A 117 -12.04 -46.43 -42.85
N THR A 118 -13.04 -47.08 -43.47
CA THR A 118 -12.95 -48.52 -43.81
C THR A 118 -12.13 -48.79 -45.07
N THR A 119 -11.68 -50.03 -45.26
CA THR A 119 -10.99 -50.49 -46.47
C THR A 119 -11.84 -50.40 -47.73
N SER A 120 -13.15 -50.23 -47.60
CA SER A 120 -14.10 -50.12 -48.74
C SER A 120 -14.13 -48.73 -49.34
N LEU A 121 -13.44 -47.70 -48.68
CA LEU A 121 -13.29 -46.37 -49.27
C LEU A 121 -12.54 -46.47 -50.59
N LYS A 122 -13.01 -45.73 -51.61
CA LYS A 122 -12.41 -45.67 -52.96
C LYS A 122 -12.11 -44.21 -53.32
N GLY A 123 -11.01 -44.04 -54.06
CA GLY A 123 -10.78 -42.81 -54.81
C GLY A 123 -11.60 -42.75 -56.08
N ILE A 124 -11.68 -41.59 -56.73
CA ILE A 124 -12.53 -41.34 -57.94
C ILE A 124 -12.11 -42.21 -59.11
N LYS A 125 -10.85 -42.68 -59.20
CA LYS A 125 -10.31 -43.56 -60.20
C LYS A 125 -10.31 -45.00 -59.77
N GLY A 126 -10.96 -45.34 -58.64
CA GLY A 126 -11.04 -46.69 -58.11
C GLY A 126 -9.86 -47.06 -57.17
N GLU A 127 -9.03 -46.14 -56.77
CA GLU A 127 -7.91 -46.37 -55.85
C GLU A 127 -8.40 -46.95 -54.52
N ASN A 128 -7.60 -47.93 -53.99
CA ASN A 128 -7.92 -48.63 -52.75
C ASN A 128 -7.35 -47.86 -51.52
N PHE A 129 -8.12 -47.82 -50.45
CA PHE A 129 -7.69 -47.31 -49.14
C PHE A 129 -7.37 -48.49 -48.19
N ALA A 130 -6.32 -48.32 -47.38
CA ALA A 130 -5.87 -49.39 -46.48
C ALA A 130 -6.75 -49.57 -45.22
N GLY A 131 -7.62 -48.57 -44.93
CA GLY A 131 -8.40 -48.50 -43.69
C GLY A 131 -7.59 -47.92 -42.54
N ILE A 132 -8.25 -47.17 -41.68
CA ILE A 132 -7.65 -46.62 -40.44
C ILE A 132 -8.76 -46.31 -39.43
N GLU A 133 -8.45 -46.49 -38.14
CA GLU A 133 -9.30 -46.07 -37.05
C GLU A 133 -8.50 -45.10 -36.12
N PHE A 134 -9.03 -43.94 -35.87
CA PHE A 134 -8.54 -43.04 -34.84
C PHE A 134 -9.44 -43.12 -33.62
N THR A 135 -8.83 -43.09 -32.44
CA THR A 135 -9.57 -42.90 -31.17
C THR A 135 -9.33 -41.54 -30.63
N PHE A 136 -10.38 -40.92 -30.13
CA PHE A 136 -10.25 -39.64 -29.46
C PHE A 136 -11.22 -39.51 -28.28
N THR A 137 -10.80 -38.71 -27.29
CA THR A 137 -11.62 -38.40 -26.13
C THR A 137 -11.83 -36.87 -26.09
N THR A 138 -13.07 -36.46 -25.99
CA THR A 138 -13.41 -35.06 -25.91
C THR A 138 -13.01 -34.43 -24.56
N ALA A 139 -12.85 -33.11 -24.54
CA ALA A 139 -12.53 -32.34 -23.35
C ALA A 139 -13.62 -32.49 -22.27
N ASN A 140 -13.23 -32.36 -21.04
CA ASN A 140 -14.17 -32.29 -19.93
C ASN A 140 -15.04 -31.03 -20.06
N ALA A 141 -16.30 -31.10 -19.64
CA ALA A 141 -17.12 -29.91 -19.48
C ALA A 141 -16.48 -28.99 -18.42
N ALA A 142 -16.39 -27.70 -18.71
CA ALA A 142 -15.96 -26.74 -17.72
C ALA A 142 -17.04 -26.66 -16.61
N PHE A 143 -16.66 -27.07 -15.39
CA PHE A 143 -17.47 -26.83 -14.20
C PHE A 143 -17.14 -25.43 -13.68
N VAL A 144 -18.01 -24.46 -13.93
CA VAL A 144 -17.76 -23.03 -13.68
C VAL A 144 -18.88 -22.39 -12.87
N ILE A 145 -18.57 -21.27 -12.23
CA ILE A 145 -19.57 -20.40 -11.60
C ILE A 145 -20.26 -19.59 -12.70
N LYS A 146 -21.59 -19.69 -12.80
CA LYS A 146 -22.45 -18.86 -13.66
C LYS A 146 -22.77 -17.53 -13.00
N ASN A 147 -23.06 -17.56 -11.70
CA ASN A 147 -23.39 -16.39 -10.92
C ASN A 147 -22.93 -16.57 -9.47
N ILE A 148 -22.44 -15.50 -8.87
CA ILE A 148 -22.10 -15.46 -7.45
C ILE A 148 -22.47 -14.11 -6.85
N THR A 149 -23.20 -14.14 -5.74
CA THR A 149 -23.61 -12.92 -5.01
C THR A 149 -23.27 -13.05 -3.53
N ILE A 150 -23.00 -11.91 -2.89
CA ILE A 150 -22.80 -11.77 -1.46
C ILE A 150 -23.79 -10.72 -0.92
N ASN A 151 -24.68 -11.09 0.00
CA ASN A 151 -25.75 -10.24 0.50
C ASN A 151 -26.47 -9.50 -0.66
N ASN A 152 -26.82 -10.24 -1.72
CA ASN A 152 -27.44 -9.75 -2.96
C ASN A 152 -26.60 -8.78 -3.82
N GLN A 153 -25.32 -8.57 -3.50
CA GLN A 153 -24.39 -7.81 -4.35
C GLN A 153 -23.65 -8.78 -5.28
N ASN A 154 -23.37 -8.35 -6.51
CA ASN A 154 -22.50 -9.11 -7.41
C ASN A 154 -21.12 -9.30 -6.76
N PHE A 155 -20.65 -10.55 -6.75
CA PHE A 155 -19.38 -10.93 -6.12
C PHE A 155 -18.41 -11.62 -7.10
N ALA A 156 -18.72 -11.59 -8.39
CA ALA A 156 -17.81 -12.12 -9.43
C ALA A 156 -16.61 -11.17 -9.63
N PRO A 157 -15.36 -11.67 -9.68
CA PRO A 157 -14.19 -10.85 -10.00
C PRO A 157 -14.35 -10.09 -11.32
N PRO A 158 -13.85 -8.86 -11.40
CA PRO A 158 -13.02 -8.14 -10.42
C PRO A 158 -13.82 -7.40 -9.32
N VAL A 159 -15.14 -7.58 -9.25
CA VAL A 159 -16.00 -6.89 -8.29
C VAL A 159 -15.82 -7.48 -6.90
N LYS A 160 -15.44 -6.63 -5.93
CA LYS A 160 -15.33 -6.98 -4.51
C LYS A 160 -16.60 -6.57 -3.77
N GLY A 161 -17.02 -7.39 -2.80
CA GLY A 161 -18.11 -7.02 -1.90
C GLY A 161 -17.72 -5.83 -1.02
N LYS A 162 -18.64 -4.87 -0.83
CA LYS A 162 -18.41 -3.69 0.01
C LYS A 162 -19.59 -3.48 0.96
N ASN A 163 -19.29 -2.96 2.14
CA ASN A 163 -20.30 -2.67 3.16
C ASN A 163 -21.15 -3.91 3.53
N ILE A 164 -20.52 -5.09 3.57
CA ILE A 164 -21.20 -6.32 3.95
C ILE A 164 -21.59 -6.25 5.43
N ALA A 165 -22.81 -6.63 5.75
CA ALA A 165 -23.32 -6.63 7.12
C ALA A 165 -22.44 -7.48 8.03
N LEU A 166 -22.36 -7.11 9.31
CA LEU A 166 -21.53 -7.83 10.29
C LEU A 166 -22.16 -9.17 10.73
N ASN A 167 -23.45 -9.28 10.59
CA ASN A 167 -24.25 -10.47 10.85
C ASN A 167 -24.98 -10.89 9.58
N ASP A 168 -25.50 -12.10 9.53
CA ASP A 168 -26.33 -12.64 8.45
C ASP A 168 -25.62 -12.57 7.07
N LEU A 169 -24.38 -13.06 7.03
CA LEU A 169 -23.65 -13.21 5.77
C LEU A 169 -24.31 -14.30 4.92
N ASN A 170 -24.72 -13.93 3.72
CA ASN A 170 -25.29 -14.84 2.73
C ASN A 170 -24.47 -14.79 1.45
N ILE A 171 -23.95 -15.96 1.00
CA ILE A 171 -23.28 -16.10 -0.30
C ILE A 171 -24.08 -17.10 -1.12
N SER A 172 -24.60 -16.67 -2.26
CA SER A 172 -25.32 -17.55 -3.21
C SER A 172 -24.48 -17.77 -4.46
N ILE A 173 -24.33 -19.03 -4.83
CA ILE A 173 -23.45 -19.44 -5.93
C ILE A 173 -24.24 -20.38 -6.86
N GLU A 174 -24.35 -20.01 -8.13
CA GLU A 174 -24.91 -20.83 -9.19
C GLU A 174 -23.78 -21.40 -10.05
N PHE A 175 -23.75 -22.74 -10.20
CA PHE A 175 -22.78 -23.45 -11.01
C PHE A 175 -23.37 -23.92 -12.35
N SER A 176 -22.50 -24.29 -13.29
CA SER A 176 -22.88 -24.81 -14.61
C SER A 176 -23.45 -26.22 -14.59
N ALA A 177 -23.26 -26.97 -13.49
CA ALA A 177 -23.75 -28.34 -13.29
C ALA A 177 -24.08 -28.59 -11.81
N SER A 178 -24.77 -29.70 -11.53
CA SER A 178 -25.11 -30.11 -10.16
C SER A 178 -23.85 -30.46 -9.36
N LEU A 179 -23.82 -30.01 -8.09
CA LEU A 179 -22.73 -30.23 -7.16
C LEU A 179 -22.64 -31.70 -6.65
N ASP A 180 -21.44 -32.23 -6.50
CA ASP A 180 -21.17 -33.34 -5.58
C ASP A 180 -21.27 -32.81 -4.15
N THR A 181 -22.21 -33.31 -3.38
CA THR A 181 -22.48 -32.85 -2.02
C THR A 181 -21.61 -33.54 -0.97
N THR A 182 -20.74 -34.45 -1.35
CA THR A 182 -19.81 -35.12 -0.43
C THR A 182 -18.84 -34.12 0.17
N ASN A 183 -18.87 -33.99 1.50
CA ASN A 183 -18.03 -33.04 2.24
C ASN A 183 -18.12 -31.58 1.74
N ILE A 184 -19.26 -31.17 1.20
CA ILE A 184 -19.46 -29.90 0.49
C ILE A 184 -18.97 -28.67 1.30
N LYS A 185 -19.18 -28.66 2.63
CA LYS A 185 -18.80 -27.52 3.49
C LYS A 185 -17.28 -27.26 3.53
N SER A 186 -16.46 -28.29 3.39
CA SER A 186 -15.00 -28.17 3.44
C SER A 186 -14.40 -27.46 2.23
N HIS A 187 -15.17 -27.26 1.18
CA HIS A 187 -14.72 -26.59 -0.03
C HIS A 187 -14.86 -25.06 0.02
N PHE A 188 -15.59 -24.51 1.00
CA PHE A 188 -15.82 -23.06 1.14
C PHE A 188 -15.02 -22.52 2.32
N LEU A 189 -14.07 -21.63 2.01
CA LEU A 189 -13.09 -21.14 2.96
C LEU A 189 -13.31 -19.62 3.19
N LEU A 190 -13.38 -19.21 4.44
CA LEU A 190 -13.39 -17.82 4.87
C LEU A 190 -12.41 -17.65 6.02
N ALA A 191 -11.69 -16.53 6.07
CA ALA A 191 -10.77 -16.23 7.17
C ALA A 191 -11.50 -16.30 8.53
N GLY A 192 -10.88 -16.97 9.51
CA GLY A 192 -11.49 -17.28 10.81
C GLY A 192 -12.30 -18.57 10.84
N ASN A 193 -12.36 -19.32 9.73
CA ASN A 193 -13.01 -20.63 9.58
C ASN A 193 -14.45 -20.70 10.13
N PRO A 194 -15.32 -19.75 9.77
CA PRO A 194 -16.72 -19.81 10.19
C PRO A 194 -17.41 -21.05 9.57
N VAL A 195 -18.25 -21.70 10.33
CA VAL A 195 -19.05 -22.83 9.83
C VAL A 195 -20.29 -22.29 9.16
N PHE A 196 -20.40 -22.52 7.85
CA PHE A 196 -21.58 -22.15 7.07
C PHE A 196 -22.73 -23.16 7.24
N ASN A 197 -23.95 -22.66 7.39
CA ASN A 197 -25.14 -23.43 7.08
C ASN A 197 -25.31 -23.42 5.55
N THR A 198 -25.48 -24.61 4.96
CA THR A 198 -25.57 -24.77 3.51
C THR A 198 -26.97 -25.21 3.10
N GLU A 199 -27.53 -24.55 2.10
CA GLU A 199 -28.77 -24.93 1.43
C GLU A 199 -28.45 -25.14 -0.06
N ILE A 200 -28.93 -26.27 -0.62
CA ILE A 200 -28.71 -26.61 -2.02
C ILE A 200 -30.07 -26.79 -2.69
N THR A 201 -30.23 -26.23 -3.89
CA THR A 201 -31.46 -26.38 -4.68
C THR A 201 -31.71 -27.85 -5.10
N SER A 202 -32.94 -28.19 -5.44
CA SER A 202 -33.33 -29.56 -5.80
C SER A 202 -32.61 -30.10 -7.02
N ASP A 203 -32.24 -29.22 -7.97
CA ASP A 203 -31.41 -29.58 -9.15
C ASP A 203 -29.91 -29.66 -8.82
N GLY A 204 -29.52 -29.26 -7.63
CA GLY A 204 -28.14 -29.32 -7.17
C GLY A 204 -27.21 -28.26 -7.76
N SER A 205 -27.69 -27.29 -8.54
CA SER A 205 -26.84 -26.31 -9.26
C SER A 205 -26.57 -25.04 -8.46
N ILE A 206 -27.40 -24.71 -7.45
CA ILE A 206 -27.24 -23.52 -6.61
C ILE A 206 -26.98 -23.93 -5.16
N ILE A 207 -25.95 -23.34 -4.56
CA ILE A 207 -25.67 -23.43 -3.13
C ILE A 207 -25.76 -22.06 -2.48
N LYS A 208 -26.42 -22.00 -1.32
CA LYS A 208 -26.42 -20.84 -0.43
C LYS A 208 -25.62 -21.16 0.83
N LEU A 209 -24.71 -20.28 1.17
CA LEU A 209 -23.86 -20.34 2.36
C LEU A 209 -24.34 -19.25 3.33
N ASN A 210 -24.91 -19.65 4.45
CA ASN A 210 -25.42 -18.73 5.45
C ASN A 210 -24.54 -18.80 6.72
N TYR A 211 -24.07 -17.65 7.19
CA TYR A 211 -23.35 -17.51 8.44
C TYR A 211 -24.05 -16.47 9.32
N THR A 212 -24.56 -16.91 10.48
CA THR A 212 -25.31 -16.09 11.43
C THR A 212 -24.45 -15.55 12.58
N GLY A 213 -23.15 -15.86 12.60
CA GLY A 213 -22.21 -15.31 13.58
C GLY A 213 -21.83 -13.86 13.25
N LEU A 214 -21.15 -13.22 14.20
CA LEU A 214 -20.68 -11.84 14.05
C LEU A 214 -19.32 -11.82 13.35
N LEU A 215 -19.24 -11.12 12.23
CA LEU A 215 -17.97 -10.76 11.56
C LEU A 215 -17.35 -9.53 12.23
N ALA A 216 -16.03 -9.46 12.24
CA ALA A 216 -15.35 -8.24 12.67
C ALA A 216 -15.70 -7.09 11.73
N GLY A 217 -16.02 -5.92 12.29
CA GLY A 217 -16.33 -4.73 11.51
C GLY A 217 -15.08 -4.17 10.83
N TYR A 218 -15.27 -3.49 9.69
CA TYR A 218 -14.23 -2.77 8.96
C TYR A 218 -13.01 -3.64 8.62
N THR A 219 -13.31 -4.84 8.17
CA THR A 219 -12.32 -5.89 7.95
C THR A 219 -12.45 -6.45 6.54
N ASN A 220 -11.33 -6.69 5.89
CA ASN A 220 -11.25 -7.35 4.59
C ASN A 220 -11.21 -8.87 4.79
N TYR A 221 -12.23 -9.57 4.33
CA TYR A 221 -12.31 -11.03 4.36
C TYR A 221 -11.98 -11.61 2.99
N ASN A 222 -11.11 -12.62 2.96
CA ASN A 222 -10.86 -13.43 1.77
C ASN A 222 -11.80 -14.64 1.79
N PHE A 223 -12.58 -14.82 0.74
CA PHE A 223 -13.42 -15.97 0.50
C PHE A 223 -12.85 -16.79 -0.66
N ALA A 224 -12.76 -18.10 -0.49
CA ALA A 224 -12.27 -19.00 -1.53
C ALA A 224 -13.14 -20.25 -1.64
N ILE A 225 -13.18 -20.81 -2.85
CA ILE A 225 -13.76 -22.12 -3.13
C ILE A 225 -12.63 -23.01 -3.64
N SER A 226 -12.45 -24.15 -2.99
CA SER A 226 -11.38 -25.11 -3.31
C SER A 226 -11.52 -25.65 -4.73
N SER A 227 -10.39 -25.82 -5.44
CA SER A 227 -10.32 -26.53 -6.71
C SER A 227 -10.64 -28.05 -6.60
N ASN A 228 -10.70 -28.57 -5.37
CA ASN A 228 -11.14 -29.95 -5.13
C ASN A 228 -12.67 -30.14 -5.19
N LEU A 229 -13.45 -29.04 -5.29
CA LEU A 229 -14.89 -29.11 -5.53
C LEU A 229 -15.15 -29.77 -6.87
N LYS A 230 -16.15 -30.66 -6.93
CA LYS A 230 -16.53 -31.37 -8.14
C LYS A 230 -18.03 -31.27 -8.43
N ALA A 231 -18.38 -31.39 -9.68
CA ALA A 231 -19.74 -31.67 -10.07
C ALA A 231 -20.09 -33.15 -9.80
N ARG A 232 -21.39 -33.45 -9.70
CA ARG A 232 -21.89 -34.82 -9.49
C ARG A 232 -21.40 -35.76 -10.58
N ASP A 233 -21.24 -35.27 -11.82
CA ASP A 233 -20.75 -36.04 -12.99
C ASP A 233 -19.21 -36.09 -13.05
N GLY A 234 -18.52 -35.69 -11.98
CA GLY A 234 -17.07 -35.80 -11.84
C GLY A 234 -16.27 -34.66 -12.48
N PHE A 235 -16.91 -33.64 -13.08
CA PHE A 235 -16.22 -32.47 -13.64
C PHE A 235 -15.50 -31.70 -12.59
N THR A 236 -14.30 -31.21 -12.90
CA THR A 236 -13.40 -30.53 -11.99
C THR A 236 -13.61 -29.02 -12.02
N PHE A 237 -13.42 -28.39 -10.88
CA PHE A 237 -13.49 -26.95 -10.69
C PHE A 237 -12.08 -26.33 -10.64
N SER A 238 -11.86 -25.19 -11.27
CA SER A 238 -10.55 -24.53 -11.27
C SER A 238 -10.27 -23.77 -9.97
N GLY A 239 -11.25 -23.66 -9.06
CA GLY A 239 -11.16 -22.85 -7.86
C GLY A 239 -11.71 -21.44 -8.07
N PHE A 240 -11.95 -20.73 -6.95
CA PHE A 240 -12.41 -19.34 -6.94
C PHE A 240 -11.81 -18.63 -5.73
N ALA A 241 -11.44 -17.36 -5.88
CA ALA A 241 -11.05 -16.51 -4.78
C ALA A 241 -11.51 -15.08 -5.03
N ASN A 242 -12.06 -14.45 -4.01
CA ASN A 242 -12.42 -13.03 -4.01
C ASN A 242 -12.41 -12.50 -2.58
N SER A 243 -12.52 -11.17 -2.41
CA SER A 243 -12.55 -10.54 -1.10
C SER A 243 -13.72 -9.58 -0.96
N PHE A 244 -14.13 -9.36 0.28
CA PHE A 244 -15.16 -8.38 0.62
C PHE A 244 -14.79 -7.62 1.90
N PHE A 245 -15.29 -6.38 2.00
CA PHE A 245 -15.19 -5.55 3.20
C PHE A 245 -16.50 -5.53 3.95
N THR A 246 -16.42 -5.77 5.26
CA THR A 246 -17.53 -5.59 6.17
C THR A 246 -17.78 -4.10 6.44
N LYS A 247 -19.02 -3.79 6.86
CA LYS A 247 -19.37 -2.45 7.33
C LYS A 247 -18.48 -2.02 8.50
N LEU A 248 -18.28 -0.71 8.61
CA LEU A 248 -17.76 -0.13 9.83
C LEU A 248 -18.74 -0.43 10.99
N ASP A 249 -18.23 -0.97 12.08
CA ASP A 249 -18.96 -1.01 13.33
C ASP A 249 -18.93 0.38 13.98
N SER A 250 -20.03 1.12 13.85
CA SER A 250 -20.15 2.48 14.36
C SER A 250 -20.60 2.55 15.82
N THR A 251 -20.65 1.42 16.54
CA THR A 251 -20.90 1.43 17.98
C THR A 251 -19.73 2.09 18.71
N LEU A 252 -20.05 2.86 19.73
CA LEU A 252 -19.01 3.54 20.52
C LEU A 252 -18.17 2.53 21.28
N LYS A 253 -16.84 2.63 21.14
CA LYS A 253 -15.88 1.74 21.82
C LYS A 253 -15.62 2.19 23.25
N PHE A 254 -15.82 3.47 23.54
CA PHE A 254 -15.63 4.06 24.86
C PHE A 254 -16.81 4.97 25.23
N PRO A 255 -17.05 5.22 26.52
CA PRO A 255 -18.07 6.15 26.98
C PRO A 255 -17.84 7.56 26.41
N LEU A 256 -18.93 8.25 26.08
CA LEU A 256 -18.87 9.63 25.63
C LEU A 256 -18.43 10.56 26.78
N ILE A 257 -17.48 11.42 26.48
CA ILE A 257 -16.99 12.51 27.31
C ILE A 257 -16.98 13.81 26.50
N SER A 258 -16.82 14.95 27.17
CA SER A 258 -16.69 16.23 26.47
C SER A 258 -15.40 16.31 25.63
N ASP A 259 -15.36 17.21 24.65
CA ASP A 259 -14.18 17.42 23.82
C ASP A 259 -12.95 17.81 24.66
N ASP A 260 -13.14 18.65 25.66
CA ASP A 260 -12.06 19.07 26.57
C ASP A 260 -11.50 17.91 27.40
N GLU A 261 -12.39 17.04 27.91
CA GLU A 261 -11.99 15.82 28.60
C GLU A 261 -11.28 14.84 27.64
N LEU A 262 -11.76 14.72 26.39
CA LEU A 262 -11.12 13.86 25.38
C LEU A 262 -9.72 14.36 25.01
N LEU A 263 -9.55 15.67 24.77
CA LEU A 263 -8.24 16.28 24.53
C LEU A 263 -7.31 16.08 25.74
N THR A 264 -7.81 16.26 26.96
CA THR A 264 -7.05 16.02 28.19
C THR A 264 -6.64 14.54 28.31
N LEU A 265 -7.53 13.61 27.94
CA LEU A 265 -7.23 12.18 27.94
C LEU A 265 -6.14 11.84 26.92
N VAL A 266 -6.22 12.38 25.70
CA VAL A 266 -5.18 12.20 24.66
C VAL A 266 -3.85 12.72 25.18
N GLN A 267 -3.79 13.96 25.69
CA GLN A 267 -2.57 14.54 26.24
C GLN A 267 -1.98 13.70 27.37
N ARG A 268 -2.82 13.25 28.31
CA ARG A 268 -2.37 12.44 29.47
C ARG A 268 -1.83 11.07 29.05
N GLN A 269 -2.48 10.40 28.09
CA GLN A 269 -2.01 9.11 27.60
C GLN A 269 -0.71 9.24 26.80
N THR A 270 -0.62 10.25 25.95
CA THR A 270 0.60 10.57 25.20
C THR A 270 1.76 10.95 26.12
N PHE A 271 1.47 11.72 27.21
CA PHE A 271 2.46 12.10 28.21
C PHE A 271 3.15 10.89 28.85
N LYS A 272 2.43 9.78 29.07
CA LYS A 272 3.01 8.55 29.66
C LYS A 272 4.14 7.99 28.82
N TYR A 273 4.10 8.19 27.50
CA TYR A 273 5.19 7.76 26.65
C TYR A 273 6.50 8.47 26.97
N PHE A 274 6.43 9.78 27.21
CA PHE A 274 7.59 10.62 27.49
C PHE A 274 8.04 10.60 28.97
N TYR A 275 7.18 10.18 29.89
CA TYR A 275 7.49 10.15 31.32
C TYR A 275 7.58 8.71 31.87
N ASP A 276 6.50 7.95 31.80
CA ASP A 276 6.45 6.59 32.39
C ASP A 276 7.32 5.60 31.59
N PHE A 277 7.36 5.75 30.27
CA PHE A 277 8.11 4.87 29.35
C PHE A 277 9.47 5.46 28.93
N ALA A 278 9.83 6.66 29.38
CA ALA A 278 11.15 7.23 29.17
C ALA A 278 12.26 6.23 29.55
N HIS A 279 13.41 6.35 28.92
CA HIS A 279 14.55 5.49 29.22
C HIS A 279 15.03 5.73 30.66
N PRO A 280 15.14 4.68 31.52
CA PRO A 280 15.31 4.86 32.95
C PRO A 280 16.64 5.52 33.34
N ALA A 281 17.72 5.29 32.60
CA ALA A 281 19.03 5.87 32.89
C ALA A 281 19.14 7.32 32.38
N SER A 282 18.73 7.59 31.15
CA SER A 282 18.89 8.91 30.52
C SER A 282 17.71 9.87 30.73
N GLY A 283 16.51 9.35 30.97
CA GLY A 283 15.27 10.14 30.94
C GLY A 283 14.81 10.54 29.54
N MET A 284 15.55 10.22 28.50
CA MET A 284 15.24 10.50 27.11
C MET A 284 14.07 9.65 26.60
N ALA A 285 13.36 10.13 25.59
CA ALA A 285 12.33 9.34 24.92
C ALA A 285 12.98 8.20 24.11
N ARG A 286 12.46 6.98 24.30
CA ARG A 286 12.82 5.88 23.38
C ARG A 286 12.30 6.21 21.99
N GLU A 287 13.00 5.72 20.96
CA GLU A 287 12.60 5.98 19.57
C GLU A 287 11.18 5.45 19.31
N ARG A 288 10.93 4.20 19.71
CA ARG A 288 9.58 3.58 19.70
C ARG A 288 9.39 2.63 20.88
N ASN A 289 8.18 2.18 21.08
CA ASN A 289 7.84 1.27 22.19
C ASN A 289 8.56 -0.10 22.15
N SER A 290 9.23 -0.44 21.05
CA SER A 290 10.01 -1.67 20.88
C SER A 290 11.52 -1.47 20.73
N SER A 291 12.03 -0.23 20.79
CA SER A 291 13.43 0.09 20.48
C SER A 291 14.46 -0.22 21.60
N GLY A 292 13.99 -0.74 22.74
CA GLY A 292 14.88 -1.10 23.84
C GLY A 292 15.65 0.12 24.40
N ASP A 293 16.98 0.11 24.31
CA ASP A 293 17.83 1.19 24.83
C ASP A 293 18.11 2.32 23.81
N ILE A 294 17.53 2.24 22.60
CA ILE A 294 17.66 3.32 21.62
C ILE A 294 16.73 4.47 22.00
N VAL A 295 17.35 5.63 22.21
CA VAL A 295 16.66 6.91 22.45
C VAL A 295 16.90 7.84 21.26
N THR A 296 15.91 8.70 20.95
CA THR A 296 15.97 9.64 19.82
C THR A 296 16.17 11.07 20.28
N THR A 297 16.95 11.82 19.55
CA THR A 297 17.28 13.22 19.92
C THR A 297 16.09 14.13 19.70
N GLY A 298 15.52 14.22 18.50
CA GLY A 298 14.44 15.14 18.20
C GLY A 298 13.15 14.80 18.92
N GLY A 299 12.76 13.51 18.91
CA GLY A 299 11.61 13.05 19.67
C GLY A 299 11.72 13.33 21.17
N SER A 300 12.95 13.29 21.74
CA SER A 300 13.18 13.71 23.13
C SER A 300 13.07 15.22 23.32
N GLY A 301 13.43 16.03 22.31
CA GLY A 301 13.17 17.47 22.31
C GLY A 301 11.67 17.78 22.39
N PHE A 302 10.86 17.04 21.66
CA PHE A 302 9.40 17.10 21.79
C PHE A 302 8.93 16.59 23.16
N GLY A 303 9.61 15.59 23.71
CA GLY A 303 9.40 15.09 25.08
C GLY A 303 9.67 16.15 26.14
N VAL A 304 10.67 17.01 25.97
CA VAL A 304 10.93 18.17 26.86
C VAL A 304 9.75 19.13 26.85
N MET A 305 9.16 19.42 25.69
CA MET A 305 7.92 20.22 25.62
C MET A 305 6.73 19.49 26.25
N ALA A 306 6.62 18.17 26.06
CA ALA A 306 5.60 17.35 26.70
C ALA A 306 5.73 17.39 28.24
N MET A 307 6.95 17.50 28.79
CA MET A 307 7.17 17.69 30.23
C MET A 307 6.60 19.06 30.72
N VAL A 308 6.75 20.13 29.93
CA VAL A 308 6.10 21.43 30.24
C VAL A 308 4.59 21.23 30.32
N VAL A 309 3.98 20.60 29.31
CA VAL A 309 2.54 20.31 29.30
C VAL A 309 2.13 19.47 30.50
N GLY A 310 2.91 18.43 30.83
CA GLY A 310 2.64 17.53 31.95
C GLY A 310 2.63 18.24 33.30
N MET A 311 3.54 19.16 33.55
CA MET A 311 3.59 19.97 34.73
C MET A 311 2.44 21.00 34.78
N GLU A 312 2.18 21.70 33.68
CA GLU A 312 1.12 22.71 33.59
C GLU A 312 -0.29 22.11 33.74
N ARG A 313 -0.52 20.92 33.15
CA ARG A 313 -1.79 20.20 33.27
C ARG A 313 -1.92 19.38 34.55
N GLY A 314 -0.92 19.35 35.41
CA GLY A 314 -0.93 18.60 36.66
C GLY A 314 -0.92 17.06 36.44
N PHE A 315 -0.39 16.58 35.34
CA PHE A 315 -0.18 15.14 35.12
C PHE A 315 0.94 14.62 36.01
N ILE A 316 1.94 15.46 36.29
CA ILE A 316 2.99 15.24 37.28
C ILE A 316 3.17 16.53 38.10
N THR A 317 3.79 16.41 39.27
CA THR A 317 4.18 17.58 40.04
C THR A 317 5.38 18.28 39.41
N ARG A 318 5.51 19.60 39.64
CA ARG A 318 6.69 20.36 39.17
C ARG A 318 7.99 19.73 39.67
N THR A 319 8.06 19.30 40.93
CA THR A 319 9.25 18.62 41.49
C THR A 319 9.67 17.41 40.70
N HIS A 320 8.72 16.55 40.31
CA HIS A 320 9.01 15.37 39.51
C HIS A 320 9.46 15.75 38.10
N GLY A 321 8.82 16.75 37.48
CA GLY A 321 9.21 17.25 36.15
C GLY A 321 10.62 17.83 36.14
N ILE A 322 10.96 18.65 37.13
CA ILE A 322 12.32 19.21 37.29
C ILE A 322 13.37 18.12 37.54
N SER A 323 13.06 17.14 38.37
CA SER A 323 13.95 15.99 38.60
C SER A 323 14.20 15.18 37.33
N HIS A 324 13.17 14.96 36.52
CA HIS A 324 13.28 14.26 35.24
C HIS A 324 14.10 15.07 34.22
N LEU A 325 13.84 16.37 34.12
CA LEU A 325 14.59 17.31 33.28
C LEU A 325 16.09 17.31 33.65
N ASN A 326 16.42 17.35 34.97
CA ASN A 326 17.80 17.30 35.42
C ASN A 326 18.51 16.02 34.96
N LYS A 327 17.82 14.86 34.99
CA LYS A 327 18.36 13.62 34.47
C LYS A 327 18.65 13.71 32.97
N MET A 328 17.71 14.24 32.18
CA MET A 328 17.89 14.42 30.73
C MET A 328 19.06 15.36 30.41
N ILE A 329 19.16 16.51 31.09
CA ILE A 329 20.26 17.47 30.87
C ILE A 329 21.60 16.83 31.22
N THR A 330 21.71 16.13 32.35
CA THR A 330 22.94 15.43 32.73
C THR A 330 23.37 14.39 31.68
N PHE A 331 22.42 13.68 31.07
CA PHE A 331 22.73 12.77 29.98
C PHE A 331 23.20 13.52 28.72
N LEU A 332 22.50 14.60 28.33
CA LEU A 332 22.83 15.40 27.16
C LEU A 332 24.21 16.09 27.25
N GLU A 333 24.68 16.40 28.43
CA GLU A 333 26.02 16.95 28.69
C GLU A 333 27.14 15.93 28.47
N THR A 334 26.84 14.64 28.63
CA THR A 334 27.85 13.56 28.65
C THR A 334 27.79 12.62 27.44
N CYS A 335 26.71 12.66 26.66
CA CYS A 335 26.56 11.83 25.48
C CYS A 335 27.40 12.35 24.30
N ASP A 336 27.52 11.51 23.26
CA ASP A 336 28.25 11.88 22.05
C ASP A 336 27.64 13.11 21.38
N ARG A 337 28.52 14.07 21.02
CA ARG A 337 28.20 15.27 20.25
C ARG A 337 29.27 15.50 19.19
N PHE A 338 28.86 15.99 18.03
CA PHE A 338 29.73 16.18 16.88
C PHE A 338 29.59 17.63 16.39
N HIS A 339 30.61 18.45 16.66
CA HIS A 339 30.50 19.90 16.46
C HIS A 339 29.23 20.47 17.13
N GLY A 340 29.01 20.05 18.36
CA GLY A 340 27.88 20.46 19.17
C GLY A 340 26.52 19.83 18.82
N ALA A 341 26.38 19.18 17.67
CA ALA A 341 25.14 18.46 17.32
C ALA A 341 25.10 17.07 17.91
N TRP A 342 23.95 16.65 18.40
CA TRP A 342 23.69 15.27 18.80
C TRP A 342 23.38 14.39 17.59
N PRO A 343 23.64 13.07 17.67
CA PRO A 343 23.24 12.14 16.62
C PRO A 343 21.73 11.92 16.61
N HIS A 344 21.22 11.32 15.55
CA HIS A 344 19.83 10.94 15.43
C HIS A 344 19.39 10.02 16.58
N TRP A 345 20.16 8.96 16.80
CA TRP A 345 19.94 7.99 17.88
C TRP A 345 21.14 7.85 18.81
N LEU A 346 20.83 7.67 20.08
CA LEU A 346 21.77 7.40 21.15
C LEU A 346 21.40 6.12 21.89
N ASN A 347 22.40 5.44 22.43
CA ASN A 347 22.16 4.41 23.44
C ASN A 347 21.88 5.11 24.80
N GLY A 348 20.68 4.90 25.33
CA GLY A 348 20.23 5.60 26.54
C GLY A 348 21.01 5.25 27.83
N ASN A 349 21.76 4.14 27.86
CA ASN A 349 22.61 3.77 29.00
C ASN A 349 24.01 4.42 28.89
N THR A 350 24.58 4.47 27.70
CA THR A 350 26.00 4.83 27.50
C THR A 350 26.21 6.20 26.91
N GLY A 351 25.16 6.83 26.34
CA GLY A 351 25.27 8.09 25.61
C GLY A 351 26.03 7.99 24.27
N LYS A 352 26.34 6.78 23.81
CA LYS A 352 27.03 6.57 22.54
C LYS A 352 26.08 6.62 21.37
N VAL A 353 26.56 7.15 20.22
CA VAL A 353 25.82 7.15 18.96
C VAL A 353 25.40 5.73 18.55
N VAL A 354 24.14 5.57 18.19
CA VAL A 354 23.62 4.40 17.49
C VAL A 354 23.37 4.84 16.04
N PRO A 355 24.09 4.29 15.05
CA PRO A 355 23.95 4.73 13.67
C PRO A 355 22.53 4.55 13.14
N PHE A 356 21.94 5.61 12.60
CA PHE A 356 20.66 5.53 11.87
C PHE A 356 20.86 4.85 10.49
N GLY A 357 22.03 5.08 9.90
CA GLY A 357 22.47 4.47 8.66
C GLY A 357 24.01 4.42 8.62
N THR A 358 24.59 3.73 7.63
CA THR A 358 26.04 3.52 7.55
C THR A 358 26.83 4.83 7.60
N LYS A 359 26.35 5.89 6.95
CA LYS A 359 27.01 7.21 6.93
C LYS A 359 26.40 8.20 7.90
N ASP A 360 25.31 7.81 8.56
CA ASP A 360 24.59 8.57 9.57
C ASP A 360 24.92 8.01 10.96
N ASN A 361 26.19 8.20 11.34
CA ASN A 361 26.77 7.75 12.60
C ASN A 361 27.47 8.90 13.35
N GLY A 362 27.00 10.10 13.15
CA GLY A 362 27.56 11.33 13.72
C GLY A 362 26.50 12.34 14.07
N GLY A 363 26.78 13.63 13.86
CA GLY A 363 25.86 14.72 14.18
C GLY A 363 24.71 14.83 13.20
N ASP A 364 23.50 14.94 13.73
CA ASP A 364 22.26 15.27 13.01
C ASP A 364 21.80 16.68 13.44
N LEU A 365 21.91 17.64 12.52
CA LEU A 365 21.63 19.04 12.83
C LEU A 365 20.14 19.31 13.01
N VAL A 366 19.28 18.56 12.33
CA VAL A 366 17.82 18.75 12.37
C VAL A 366 17.24 18.14 13.65
N GLU A 367 17.64 16.92 14.00
CA GLU A 367 17.27 16.33 15.30
C GLU A 367 17.75 17.18 16.46
N THR A 368 18.98 17.74 16.34
CA THR A 368 19.52 18.72 17.29
C THR A 368 18.65 19.97 17.37
N ALA A 369 18.16 20.50 16.26
CA ALA A 369 17.28 21.66 16.26
C ALA A 369 15.96 21.38 17.02
N TYR A 370 15.39 20.19 16.88
CA TYR A 370 14.19 19.82 17.65
C TYR A 370 14.47 19.72 19.15
N MET A 371 15.63 19.18 19.54
CA MET A 371 16.06 19.16 20.94
C MET A 371 16.22 20.60 21.48
N ILE A 372 16.92 21.47 20.76
CA ILE A 372 17.16 22.85 21.16
C ILE A 372 15.83 23.63 21.24
N GLN A 373 14.90 23.40 20.31
CA GLN A 373 13.55 23.98 20.37
C GLN A 373 12.85 23.63 21.70
N GLY A 374 12.90 22.36 22.10
CA GLY A 374 12.33 21.90 23.36
C GLY A 374 13.02 22.49 24.58
N LEU A 375 14.36 22.52 24.58
CA LEU A 375 15.15 23.07 25.68
C LEU A 375 14.90 24.59 25.87
N ILE A 376 14.80 25.35 24.78
CA ILE A 376 14.48 26.81 24.86
C ILE A 376 13.07 27.02 25.46
N ALA A 377 12.05 26.27 24.99
CA ALA A 377 10.71 26.38 25.54
C ALA A 377 10.70 26.03 27.04
N MET A 378 11.39 24.97 27.44
CA MET A 378 11.53 24.58 28.86
C MET A 378 12.27 25.64 29.67
N ARG A 379 13.36 26.18 29.16
CA ARG A 379 14.13 27.23 29.83
C ARG A 379 13.26 28.45 30.15
N GLN A 380 12.40 28.83 29.23
CA GLN A 380 11.47 29.95 29.44
C GLN A 380 10.33 29.60 30.42
N TYR A 381 10.05 28.33 30.66
CA TYR A 381 9.08 27.84 31.65
C TYR A 381 9.67 27.80 33.07
N LEU A 382 10.98 27.64 33.20
CA LEU A 382 11.68 27.55 34.49
C LEU A 382 11.68 28.90 35.24
N ASN A 383 11.69 28.84 36.57
CA ASN A 383 11.70 30.01 37.44
C ASN A 383 13.11 30.37 37.89
N PRO A 384 13.72 31.48 37.40
CA PRO A 384 15.08 31.87 37.76
C PRO A 384 15.22 32.27 39.25
N GLY A 385 14.11 32.51 39.97
CA GLY A 385 14.11 32.78 41.40
C GLY A 385 14.38 31.53 42.28
N LEU A 386 14.37 30.34 41.70
CA LEU A 386 14.66 29.08 42.38
C LEU A 386 16.04 28.59 41.96
N SER A 387 16.98 28.43 42.91
CA SER A 387 18.38 28.10 42.60
C SER A 387 18.55 26.79 41.81
N SER A 388 17.71 25.78 42.10
CA SER A 388 17.74 24.51 41.34
C SER A 388 17.24 24.65 39.91
N GLU A 389 16.35 25.58 39.62
CA GLU A 389 15.86 25.83 38.27
C GLU A 389 16.79 26.81 37.55
N GLN A 390 17.43 27.76 38.25
CA GLN A 390 18.48 28.61 37.67
C GLN A 390 19.68 27.77 37.22
N ASP A 391 20.11 26.78 37.96
CA ASP A 391 21.17 25.83 37.53
C ASP A 391 20.81 25.15 36.21
N LEU A 392 19.57 24.69 36.07
CA LEU A 392 19.08 24.08 34.83
C LEU A 392 19.03 25.08 33.66
N ILE A 393 18.61 26.33 33.92
CA ILE A 393 18.64 27.41 32.93
C ILE A 393 20.07 27.59 32.38
N ASP A 394 21.04 27.69 33.29
CA ASP A 394 22.46 27.93 32.94
C ASP A 394 23.01 26.75 32.10
N ARG A 395 22.73 25.56 32.51
CA ARG A 395 23.14 24.31 31.78
C ARG A 395 22.47 24.20 30.41
N ILE A 396 21.19 24.55 30.30
CA ILE A 396 20.49 24.61 29.01
C ILE A 396 21.18 25.63 28.10
N ASN A 397 21.50 26.81 28.63
CA ASN A 397 22.20 27.84 27.87
C ASN A 397 23.55 27.35 27.33
N VAL A 398 24.33 26.61 28.14
CA VAL A 398 25.58 25.98 27.67
C VAL A 398 25.32 25.00 26.53
N LEU A 399 24.32 24.11 26.67
CA LEU A 399 23.98 23.14 25.63
C LEU A 399 23.58 23.83 24.33
N CYS A 400 22.73 24.87 24.39
CA CYS A 400 22.28 25.64 23.23
C CYS A 400 23.44 26.41 22.56
N ASN A 401 24.29 27.06 23.36
CA ASN A 401 25.36 27.94 22.86
C ASN A 401 26.55 27.16 22.27
N THR A 402 26.67 25.89 22.54
CA THR A 402 27.77 25.00 22.04
C THR A 402 27.44 24.24 20.78
N VAL A 403 26.28 24.42 20.19
CA VAL A 403 25.98 23.89 18.86
C VAL A 403 26.68 24.75 17.81
N GLU A 404 27.62 24.18 17.08
CA GLU A 404 28.42 24.87 16.06
C GLU A 404 27.64 24.93 14.72
N TRP A 405 26.55 25.71 14.67
CA TRP A 405 25.70 25.84 13.48
C TRP A 405 26.49 26.30 12.25
N ASP A 406 27.44 27.22 12.44
CA ASP A 406 28.31 27.71 11.39
C ASP A 406 29.24 26.62 10.81
N TRP A 407 29.66 25.63 11.62
CA TRP A 407 30.37 24.45 11.12
C TRP A 407 29.56 23.73 10.05
N TYR A 408 28.25 23.57 10.29
CA TYR A 408 27.34 22.86 9.37
C TYR A 408 27.05 23.63 8.09
N THR A 409 27.61 24.83 7.90
CA THR A 409 27.70 25.50 6.58
C THR A 409 28.79 24.89 5.68
N ARG A 410 29.57 23.94 6.18
CA ARG A 410 30.67 23.29 5.47
C ARG A 410 31.66 24.29 4.86
N GLY A 411 32.24 25.12 5.74
CA GLY A 411 33.22 26.12 5.35
C GLY A 411 32.63 27.44 4.81
N GLY A 412 31.49 27.87 5.34
CA GLY A 412 30.89 29.17 5.05
C GLY A 412 30.03 29.20 3.79
N GLN A 413 29.53 28.06 3.33
CA GLN A 413 28.54 28.01 2.24
C GLN A 413 27.21 28.61 2.72
N ASN A 414 26.44 29.20 1.82
CA ASN A 414 25.14 29.76 2.12
C ASN A 414 24.04 28.69 2.16
N VAL A 415 24.28 27.60 2.88
CA VAL A 415 23.34 26.49 3.11
C VAL A 415 23.83 25.68 4.32
N LEU A 416 22.90 25.11 5.09
CA LEU A 416 23.20 24.14 6.14
C LEU A 416 23.19 22.73 5.57
N TYR A 417 24.02 21.88 6.15
CA TYR A 417 24.06 20.44 5.86
C TYR A 417 23.49 19.66 7.03
N TRP A 418 22.73 18.60 6.75
CA TRP A 418 22.00 17.84 7.75
C TRP A 418 22.91 17.00 8.63
N HIS A 419 23.86 16.28 8.01
CA HIS A 419 24.65 15.28 8.70
C HIS A 419 26.15 15.53 8.56
N TRP A 420 26.88 15.28 9.65
CA TRP A 420 28.33 15.15 9.62
C TRP A 420 28.75 13.89 10.38
N SER A 421 29.65 13.11 9.81
CA SER A 421 30.15 11.85 10.37
C SER A 421 31.63 11.95 10.73
N PRO A 422 32.06 11.46 11.92
CA PRO A 422 33.48 11.37 12.25
C PRO A 422 34.27 10.40 11.36
N THR A 423 33.56 9.46 10.72
CA THR A 423 34.18 8.43 9.83
C THR A 423 34.08 8.82 8.36
N TYR A 424 32.96 9.39 7.94
CA TYR A 424 32.64 9.67 6.53
C TYR A 424 32.58 11.17 6.22
N ALA A 425 32.86 12.04 7.20
CA ALA A 425 32.77 13.48 7.07
C ALA A 425 31.45 13.94 6.42
N TRP A 426 31.51 14.60 5.29
CA TRP A 426 30.36 15.14 4.56
C TRP A 426 29.85 14.20 3.43
N ASP A 427 30.14 12.92 3.47
CA ASP A 427 29.82 11.98 2.37
C ASP A 427 28.33 11.85 2.06
N MET A 428 27.45 12.08 3.05
CA MET A 428 26.00 12.13 2.78
C MET A 428 25.62 13.33 1.91
N ASN A 429 26.39 14.42 1.99
CA ASN A 429 26.23 15.64 1.20
C ASN A 429 24.78 16.15 1.12
N PHE A 430 24.01 15.98 2.20
CA PHE A 430 22.59 16.28 2.24
C PHE A 430 22.37 17.73 2.70
N ARG A 431 22.05 18.59 1.77
CA ARG A 431 21.73 19.99 2.01
C ARG A 431 20.34 20.13 2.61
N ILE A 432 20.20 21.02 3.60
CA ILE A 432 18.90 21.41 4.14
C ILE A 432 18.38 22.54 3.25
N GLU A 433 17.58 22.21 2.24
CA GLU A 433 17.07 23.18 1.27
C GLU A 433 15.64 22.83 0.82
N GLY A 434 14.83 23.84 0.54
CA GLY A 434 13.43 23.70 0.23
C GLY A 434 12.55 23.71 1.48
N TYR A 435 11.27 24.10 1.31
CA TYR A 435 10.33 24.13 2.43
C TYR A 435 9.94 22.71 2.84
N ASN A 436 10.28 22.39 4.07
CA ASN A 436 9.97 21.15 4.76
C ASN A 436 10.00 21.36 6.28
N GLU A 437 10.11 20.29 7.07
CA GLU A 437 10.14 20.27 8.54
C GLU A 437 11.31 21.03 9.17
N THR A 438 12.33 21.39 8.39
CA THR A 438 13.62 21.89 8.91
C THR A 438 13.71 23.41 9.04
N LEU A 439 12.63 24.16 8.85
CA LEU A 439 12.63 25.62 9.00
C LEU A 439 13.23 26.07 10.34
N ILE A 440 12.88 25.37 11.42
CA ILE A 440 13.38 25.66 12.78
C ILE A 440 14.90 25.60 12.87
N THR A 441 15.56 24.75 12.08
CA THR A 441 17.02 24.61 12.06
C THR A 441 17.69 25.91 11.63
N TYR A 442 17.17 26.58 10.61
CA TYR A 442 17.68 27.86 10.17
C TYR A 442 17.40 29.02 11.15
N ILE A 443 16.21 28.99 11.77
CA ILE A 443 15.85 30.00 12.78
C ILE A 443 16.79 29.90 13.98
N LEU A 444 17.00 28.66 14.50
CA LEU A 444 17.92 28.46 15.65
C LEU A 444 19.37 28.76 15.30
N ALA A 445 19.81 28.37 14.11
CA ALA A 445 21.16 28.70 13.65
C ALA A 445 21.38 30.23 13.53
N ALA A 446 20.38 30.99 13.08
CA ALA A 446 20.44 32.42 13.03
C ALA A 446 20.32 33.09 14.44
N SER A 447 19.66 32.39 15.38
CA SER A 447 19.45 32.80 16.77
C SER A 447 20.69 32.58 17.65
N SER A 448 21.65 31.73 17.24
CA SER A 448 22.81 31.41 18.08
C SER A 448 23.65 32.65 18.39
N PRO A 449 23.95 32.93 19.67
CA PRO A 449 24.81 34.05 20.03
C PRO A 449 26.30 33.78 19.79
N THR A 450 26.70 32.52 19.61
CA THR A 450 28.10 32.09 19.51
C THR A 450 28.49 31.58 18.11
N HIS A 451 27.62 30.79 17.49
CA HIS A 451 27.86 30.11 16.22
C HIS A 451 26.79 30.43 15.18
N THR A 452 26.53 31.74 15.01
CA THR A 452 25.43 32.18 14.15
C THR A 452 25.73 32.09 12.66
N ILE A 453 24.70 31.88 11.84
CA ILE A 453 24.78 31.87 10.36
C ILE A 453 24.34 33.23 9.80
N PRO A 454 24.82 33.64 8.59
CA PRO A 454 24.29 34.83 7.93
C PRO A 454 22.88 34.59 7.36
N ALA A 455 22.09 35.69 7.21
CA ALA A 455 20.77 35.62 6.60
C ALA A 455 20.78 35.04 5.16
N SER A 456 21.89 35.19 4.43
CA SER A 456 22.08 34.62 3.10
C SER A 456 21.97 33.11 3.11
N ALA A 457 22.36 32.41 4.19
CA ALA A 457 22.20 30.96 4.31
C ALA A 457 20.71 30.56 4.27
N TYR A 458 19.83 31.33 4.90
CA TYR A 458 18.39 31.11 4.81
C TYR A 458 17.85 31.40 3.40
N HIS A 459 18.12 32.61 2.88
CA HIS A 459 17.53 33.04 1.62
C HIS A 459 18.05 32.26 0.41
N GLN A 460 19.36 31.97 0.35
CA GLN A 460 19.97 31.27 -0.78
C GLN A 460 19.93 29.74 -0.62
N GLY A 461 20.13 29.24 0.59
CA GLY A 461 20.08 27.82 0.92
C GLY A 461 18.65 27.32 1.06
N PHE A 462 18.05 27.52 2.22
CA PHE A 462 16.72 26.99 2.51
C PHE A 462 15.66 27.49 1.52
N ALA A 463 15.53 28.80 1.35
CA ALA A 463 14.53 29.41 0.49
C ALA A 463 14.88 29.34 -1.03
N ARG A 464 16.13 28.95 -1.37
CA ARG A 464 16.57 28.77 -2.77
C ARG A 464 16.30 30.02 -3.64
N ASN A 465 16.55 31.23 -3.06
CA ASN A 465 16.24 32.52 -3.68
C ASN A 465 14.77 32.63 -4.13
N GLY A 466 13.83 32.14 -3.35
CA GLY A 466 12.41 32.09 -3.67
C GLY A 466 11.94 30.80 -4.36
N GLY A 467 12.84 29.86 -4.63
CA GLY A 467 12.50 28.57 -5.22
C GLY A 467 11.62 27.67 -4.35
N ILE A 468 11.34 28.06 -3.09
CA ILE A 468 10.37 27.40 -2.21
C ILE A 468 8.92 27.80 -2.49
N VAL A 469 8.70 28.92 -3.23
CA VAL A 469 7.33 29.42 -3.49
C VAL A 469 6.61 28.45 -4.42
N ASN A 470 5.42 27.98 -4.01
CA ASN A 470 4.55 27.13 -4.81
C ASN A 470 3.48 27.95 -5.52
N GLY A 471 2.66 28.70 -4.78
CA GLY A 471 1.62 29.59 -5.32
C GLY A 471 0.45 28.92 -6.03
N LYS A 472 0.44 27.58 -6.16
CA LYS A 472 -0.66 26.84 -6.78
C LYS A 472 -1.79 26.58 -5.80
N SER A 473 -2.96 26.23 -6.32
CA SER A 473 -4.10 25.79 -5.51
C SER A 473 -4.40 24.31 -5.71
N PHE A 474 -4.64 23.60 -4.61
CA PHE A 474 -4.99 22.19 -4.58
C PHE A 474 -6.31 22.03 -3.83
N TYR A 475 -7.28 21.35 -4.45
CA TYR A 475 -8.62 21.18 -3.87
C TYR A 475 -9.32 22.49 -3.45
N GLY A 476 -8.92 23.63 -4.04
CA GLY A 476 -9.45 24.95 -3.75
C GLY A 476 -8.69 25.75 -2.67
N TYR A 477 -7.60 25.20 -2.12
CA TYR A 477 -6.74 25.86 -1.14
C TYR A 477 -5.42 26.27 -1.78
N ALA A 478 -5.06 27.55 -1.69
CA ALA A 478 -3.77 28.06 -2.19
C ALA A 478 -2.63 27.61 -1.26
N LEU A 479 -1.55 27.10 -1.84
CA LEU A 479 -0.37 26.65 -1.10
C LEU A 479 0.78 27.64 -1.35
N PRO A 480 1.17 28.46 -0.34
CA PRO A 480 2.21 29.47 -0.51
C PRO A 480 3.57 28.88 -0.89
N VAL A 481 4.05 27.89 -0.15
CA VAL A 481 5.40 27.32 -0.31
C VAL A 481 5.37 25.79 -0.28
N GLY A 482 6.48 25.17 -0.71
CA GLY A 482 6.71 23.72 -0.62
C GLY A 482 6.28 22.93 -1.85
N TYR A 483 6.17 21.61 -1.68
CA TYR A 483 5.83 20.67 -2.75
C TYR A 483 4.35 20.76 -3.14
N ASP A 484 4.03 20.30 -4.32
CA ASP A 484 2.63 20.17 -4.75
C ASP A 484 1.84 19.33 -3.73
N TYR A 485 0.65 19.82 -3.36
CA TYR A 485 -0.20 19.29 -2.29
C TYR A 485 0.36 19.42 -0.86
N GLY A 486 1.56 19.98 -0.65
CA GLY A 486 2.16 20.26 0.66
C GLY A 486 3.15 19.22 1.17
N GLY A 487 3.13 18.00 0.63
CA GLY A 487 3.91 16.90 1.19
C GLY A 487 3.26 16.23 2.42
N PRO A 488 4.04 15.48 3.21
CA PRO A 488 3.56 14.85 4.45
C PRO A 488 3.28 15.89 5.53
N LEU A 489 2.28 15.63 6.39
CA LEU A 489 1.80 16.62 7.35
C LEU A 489 2.80 17.02 8.43
N PHE A 490 3.81 16.21 8.73
CA PHE A 490 4.82 16.60 9.72
C PHE A 490 5.59 17.87 9.31
N PHE A 491 5.60 18.25 8.04
CA PHE A 491 6.13 19.54 7.58
C PHE A 491 5.42 20.76 8.21
N ALA A 492 4.13 20.61 8.52
CA ALA A 492 3.35 21.65 9.19
C ALA A 492 3.46 21.58 10.74
N HIS A 493 4.11 20.56 11.29
CA HIS A 493 4.12 20.32 12.73
C HIS A 493 5.48 20.58 13.38
N TYR A 494 6.55 19.86 12.97
CA TYR A 494 7.79 19.76 13.75
C TYR A 494 8.48 21.10 14.03
N SER A 495 8.62 21.96 13.02
CA SER A 495 9.14 23.30 13.23
C SER A 495 8.24 24.18 14.09
N PHE A 496 6.93 23.92 14.07
CA PHE A 496 5.92 24.78 14.68
C PHE A 496 5.42 24.31 16.04
N LEU A 497 6.13 23.40 16.70
CA LEU A 497 5.78 23.01 18.07
C LEU A 497 6.07 24.15 19.07
N GLY A 498 7.20 24.84 18.87
CA GLY A 498 7.57 26.03 19.62
C GLY A 498 7.43 27.31 18.81
N LEU A 499 7.75 27.30 17.52
CA LEU A 499 7.64 28.45 16.64
C LEU A 499 6.17 28.75 16.35
N ASP A 500 5.67 29.91 16.76
CA ASP A 500 4.28 30.34 16.57
C ASP A 500 4.04 30.78 15.12
N PRO A 501 3.21 30.06 14.34
CA PRO A 501 2.95 30.45 12.95
C PRO A 501 1.90 31.56 12.79
N ARG A 502 1.16 31.94 13.85
CA ARG A 502 -0.06 32.77 13.75
C ARG A 502 0.15 34.10 13.06
N ASN A 503 1.24 34.79 13.37
CA ASN A 503 1.62 36.08 12.74
C ASN A 503 2.94 35.97 11.97
N LEU A 504 3.49 34.77 11.88
CA LEU A 504 4.81 34.56 11.30
C LEU A 504 4.74 34.68 9.78
N THR A 505 5.42 35.71 9.25
CA THR A 505 5.54 35.95 7.82
C THR A 505 6.97 36.31 7.44
N ASP A 506 7.34 36.01 6.23
CA ASP A 506 8.56 36.50 5.59
C ASP A 506 8.28 36.91 4.14
N THR A 507 9.32 37.10 3.34
CA THR A 507 9.21 37.43 1.90
C THR A 507 8.45 36.37 1.11
N TYR A 508 8.39 35.15 1.59
CA TYR A 508 7.92 33.99 0.80
C TYR A 508 6.51 33.56 1.18
N ALA A 509 6.13 33.62 2.46
CA ALA A 509 4.85 33.10 2.93
C ALA A 509 4.34 33.73 4.21
N SER A 510 3.02 33.59 4.43
CA SER A 510 2.42 33.56 5.77
C SER A 510 2.37 32.09 6.20
N TYR A 511 3.06 31.76 7.29
CA TYR A 511 3.20 30.37 7.74
C TYR A 511 1.93 29.84 8.40
N TRP A 512 1.08 30.71 8.93
CA TRP A 512 -0.26 30.33 9.36
C TRP A 512 -1.12 29.85 8.18
N ILE A 513 -1.17 30.65 7.12
CA ILE A 513 -1.91 30.29 5.89
C ILE A 513 -1.33 29.03 5.27
N GLN A 514 -0.01 28.90 5.25
CA GLN A 514 0.67 27.70 4.74
C GLN A 514 0.20 26.44 5.49
N ASN A 515 0.27 26.45 6.83
CA ASN A 515 -0.01 25.26 7.64
C ASN A 515 -1.51 24.91 7.66
N VAL A 516 -2.38 25.92 7.72
CA VAL A 516 -3.84 25.74 7.60
C VAL A 516 -4.19 25.10 6.25
N ASN A 517 -3.69 25.67 5.16
CA ASN A 517 -4.01 25.19 3.81
C ASN A 517 -3.39 23.82 3.53
N HIS A 518 -2.16 23.56 3.99
CA HIS A 518 -1.55 22.22 3.88
C HIS A 518 -2.41 21.17 4.62
N SER A 519 -2.85 21.45 5.84
CA SER A 519 -3.71 20.54 6.62
C SER A 519 -5.07 20.32 5.93
N LEU A 520 -5.68 21.37 5.39
CA LEU A 520 -6.93 21.28 4.64
C LEU A 520 -6.79 20.53 3.31
N ILE A 521 -5.67 20.69 2.61
CA ILE A 521 -5.36 19.92 1.38
C ILE A 521 -5.26 18.42 1.70
N ASN A 522 -4.54 18.06 2.75
CA ASN A 522 -4.39 16.67 3.19
C ASN A 522 -5.74 16.05 3.60
N TRP A 523 -6.52 16.76 4.43
CA TRP A 523 -7.88 16.38 4.77
C TRP A 523 -8.75 16.19 3.52
N LYS A 524 -8.73 17.18 2.60
CA LYS A 524 -9.56 17.16 1.39
C LYS A 524 -9.18 16.06 0.43
N HIS A 525 -7.89 15.69 0.40
CA HIS A 525 -7.44 14.51 -0.35
C HIS A 525 -8.12 13.24 0.14
N CYS A 526 -8.15 13.02 1.46
CA CYS A 526 -8.83 11.88 2.05
C CYS A 526 -10.36 11.91 1.82
N VAL A 527 -10.99 13.09 1.87
CA VAL A 527 -12.41 13.27 1.54
C VAL A 527 -12.69 12.94 0.07
N LYS A 528 -11.85 13.40 -0.85
CA LYS A 528 -11.98 13.11 -2.29
C LYS A 528 -11.65 11.67 -2.62
N ASN A 529 -10.73 11.06 -1.87
CA ASN A 529 -10.33 9.68 -1.97
C ASN A 529 -10.10 9.20 -3.41
N PRO A 530 -9.15 9.78 -4.14
CA PRO A 530 -8.97 9.50 -5.58
C PRO A 530 -8.60 8.04 -5.84
N PHE A 531 -7.97 7.36 -4.89
CA PHE A 531 -7.59 5.95 -4.97
C PHE A 531 -8.63 4.98 -4.41
N LYS A 532 -9.77 5.49 -3.89
CA LYS A 532 -10.91 4.70 -3.39
C LYS A 532 -10.56 3.77 -2.22
N TYR A 533 -9.67 4.19 -1.34
CA TYR A 533 -9.38 3.48 -0.10
C TYR A 533 -10.61 3.40 0.80
N VAL A 534 -10.82 2.24 1.42
CA VAL A 534 -12.08 1.93 2.14
C VAL A 534 -12.33 2.85 3.32
N ASN A 535 -11.27 3.24 4.01
CA ASN A 535 -11.32 4.02 5.26
C ASN A 535 -11.32 5.54 5.07
N TYR A 536 -10.93 6.07 3.92
CA TYR A 536 -10.78 7.52 3.72
C TYR A 536 -12.12 8.25 3.70
N ASN A 537 -12.29 9.21 4.60
CA ASN A 537 -13.47 10.07 4.68
C ASN A 537 -13.20 11.35 5.47
N ALA A 538 -14.21 12.18 5.71
CA ALA A 538 -14.04 13.46 6.40
C ALA A 538 -13.58 13.36 7.86
N SER A 539 -13.82 12.23 8.52
CA SER A 539 -13.39 11.95 9.90
C SER A 539 -12.20 11.00 9.98
N CYS A 540 -11.75 10.44 8.85
CA CYS A 540 -10.63 9.51 8.79
C CYS A 540 -9.61 10.02 7.78
N TRP A 541 -8.60 10.73 8.26
CA TRP A 541 -7.58 11.38 7.48
C TRP A 541 -6.29 11.56 8.28
N GLY A 542 -5.20 11.93 7.60
CA GLY A 542 -3.90 12.15 8.20
C GLY A 542 -2.83 11.36 7.45
N LEU A 543 -2.21 11.99 6.42
CA LEU A 543 -1.11 11.42 5.65
C LEU A 543 0.19 12.07 6.09
N THR A 544 1.10 11.25 6.61
CA THR A 544 2.42 11.67 7.09
C THR A 544 3.40 10.50 6.98
N ALA A 545 4.66 10.70 7.38
CA ALA A 545 5.56 9.58 7.63
C ALA A 545 5.03 8.78 8.82
N SER A 546 5.00 7.46 8.70
CA SER A 546 4.49 6.55 9.72
C SER A 546 4.91 5.11 9.44
N ASP A 547 4.61 4.20 10.34
CA ASP A 547 4.72 2.77 10.06
C ASP A 547 3.77 2.34 8.93
N LEU A 548 4.23 1.39 8.16
CA LEU A 548 3.51 0.68 7.11
C LEU A 548 3.51 -0.81 7.44
N SER A 549 2.65 -1.58 6.82
CA SER A 549 2.68 -3.05 6.95
C SER A 549 4.00 -3.69 6.50
N THR A 550 4.87 -2.93 5.82
CA THR A 550 6.15 -3.39 5.25
C THR A 550 7.36 -2.62 5.77
N GLY A 551 7.23 -1.83 6.83
CA GLY A 551 8.30 -1.02 7.41
C GLY A 551 7.82 0.40 7.73
N TYR A 552 8.72 1.40 7.66
CA TYR A 552 8.40 2.83 7.87
C TYR A 552 8.47 3.57 6.53
N GLY A 553 7.59 4.55 6.32
CA GLY A 553 7.63 5.32 5.08
C GLY A 553 6.68 6.52 5.04
N VAL A 554 6.86 7.35 4.03
CA VAL A 554 6.11 8.58 3.85
C VAL A 554 4.81 8.32 3.08
N SER A 555 3.69 8.80 3.64
CA SER A 555 2.40 8.96 2.95
C SER A 555 2.09 10.44 2.78
N GLU A 556 1.66 10.82 1.59
CA GLU A 556 1.27 12.17 1.21
C GLU A 556 0.34 12.11 -0.01
N PRO A 557 -0.36 13.19 -0.40
CA PRO A 557 -1.28 13.12 -1.54
C PRO A 557 -0.67 12.67 -2.87
N THR A 558 0.64 12.94 -3.10
CA THR A 558 1.36 12.53 -4.32
C THR A 558 1.98 11.13 -4.21
N ASN A 559 2.07 10.57 -2.99
CA ASN A 559 2.58 9.24 -2.68
C ASN A 559 1.67 8.56 -1.66
N ASP A 560 0.40 8.46 -1.98
CA ASP A 560 -0.63 7.93 -1.07
C ASP A 560 -0.58 6.40 -1.03
N ARG A 561 -0.38 5.86 0.17
CA ARG A 561 -0.19 4.43 0.42
C ARG A 561 -1.41 3.73 1.02
N GLY A 562 -2.53 4.46 1.22
CA GLY A 562 -3.72 3.93 1.85
C GLY A 562 -3.62 3.81 3.38
N VAL A 563 -2.58 4.39 3.97
CA VAL A 563 -2.28 4.35 5.40
C VAL A 563 -2.72 5.67 6.04
N ILE A 564 -3.42 5.58 7.16
CA ILE A 564 -3.80 6.72 7.99
C ILE A 564 -2.98 6.69 9.28
N ALA A 565 -2.37 7.84 9.60
CA ALA A 565 -1.72 8.10 10.88
C ALA A 565 -2.62 9.01 11.73
N PRO A 566 -3.25 8.50 12.80
CA PRO A 566 -4.07 9.32 13.69
C PRO A 566 -3.32 10.54 14.24
N THR A 567 -2.03 10.36 14.53
CA THR A 567 -1.12 11.39 15.06
C THR A 567 -1.09 12.63 14.18
N ALA A 568 -1.12 12.50 12.87
CA ALA A 568 -1.09 13.61 11.92
C ALA A 568 -2.34 14.48 11.98
N ALA A 569 -3.53 13.89 12.01
CA ALA A 569 -4.79 14.64 12.12
C ALA A 569 -4.92 15.30 13.49
N VAL A 570 -4.48 14.64 14.58
CA VAL A 570 -4.46 15.19 15.94
C VAL A 570 -3.52 16.38 16.03
N SER A 571 -2.31 16.28 15.49
CA SER A 571 -1.31 17.34 15.50
C SER A 571 -1.70 18.56 14.65
N SER A 572 -2.65 18.40 13.75
CA SER A 572 -3.21 19.51 12.94
C SER A 572 -4.31 20.31 13.66
N LEU A 573 -4.63 19.97 14.93
CA LEU A 573 -5.74 20.58 15.68
C LEU A 573 -5.75 22.13 15.69
N PRO A 574 -4.62 22.85 15.87
CA PRO A 574 -4.64 24.30 15.81
C PRO A 574 -5.03 24.87 14.44
N TYR A 575 -4.72 24.15 13.37
CA TYR A 575 -4.90 24.58 11.99
C TYR A 575 -6.28 24.24 11.43
N THR A 576 -6.83 23.11 11.87
CA THR A 576 -8.10 22.55 11.37
C THR A 576 -8.96 22.03 12.55
N PRO A 577 -9.40 22.91 13.48
CA PRO A 577 -10.04 22.46 14.72
C PRO A 577 -11.25 21.54 14.51
N GLU A 578 -12.13 21.88 13.58
CA GLU A 578 -13.32 21.08 13.28
C GLU A 578 -12.97 19.70 12.71
N GLN A 579 -12.10 19.68 11.69
CA GLN A 579 -11.71 18.46 10.99
C GLN A 579 -10.89 17.55 11.91
N SER A 580 -9.97 18.10 12.66
CA SER A 580 -9.13 17.38 13.63
C SER A 580 -9.96 16.83 14.78
N MET A 581 -10.91 17.62 15.33
CA MET A 581 -11.77 17.14 16.42
C MET A 581 -12.70 16.00 15.95
N ASN A 582 -13.22 16.10 14.73
CA ASN A 582 -14.01 15.01 14.13
C ASN A 582 -13.16 13.74 13.93
N ALA A 583 -11.87 13.89 13.57
CA ALA A 583 -10.96 12.75 13.44
C ALA A 583 -10.63 12.16 14.83
N ILE A 584 -10.35 12.96 15.84
CA ILE A 584 -10.08 12.51 17.23
C ILE A 584 -11.26 11.69 17.75
N ARG A 585 -12.50 12.18 17.59
CA ARG A 585 -13.72 11.45 17.98
C ARG A 585 -13.86 10.13 17.22
N TYR A 586 -13.59 10.13 15.92
CA TYR A 586 -13.64 8.94 15.09
C TYR A 586 -12.60 7.91 15.54
N PHE A 587 -11.35 8.33 15.72
CA PHE A 587 -10.28 7.44 16.13
C PHE A 587 -10.52 6.88 17.54
N TYR A 588 -11.04 7.66 18.45
CA TYR A 588 -11.29 7.20 19.82
C TYR A 588 -12.58 6.37 19.93
N TYR A 589 -13.71 6.90 19.45
CA TYR A 589 -15.01 6.26 19.70
C TYR A 589 -15.34 5.15 18.71
N ILE A 590 -14.86 5.19 17.48
CA ILE A 590 -15.32 4.31 16.40
C ILE A 590 -14.31 3.18 16.13
N VAL A 591 -13.03 3.49 16.06
CA VAL A 591 -11.95 2.51 15.81
C VAL A 591 -10.98 2.37 16.99
N GLY A 592 -11.32 2.93 18.14
CA GLY A 592 -10.43 3.01 19.29
C GLY A 592 -10.05 1.68 19.89
N ASP A 593 -10.88 0.64 19.71
CA ASP A 593 -10.54 -0.73 20.08
C ASP A 593 -9.30 -1.28 19.33
N ARG A 594 -8.86 -0.60 18.27
CA ARG A 594 -7.72 -1.00 17.43
C ARG A 594 -6.60 0.04 17.36
N VAL A 595 -6.92 1.32 17.50
CA VAL A 595 -5.93 2.40 17.34
C VAL A 595 -5.59 3.12 18.63
N TRP A 596 -6.18 2.74 19.77
CA TRP A 596 -5.94 3.36 21.06
C TRP A 596 -5.30 2.37 22.05
N GLY A 597 -4.18 2.78 22.63
CA GLY A 597 -3.38 1.93 23.52
C GLY A 597 -2.89 2.63 24.77
N GLN A 598 -1.86 2.05 25.37
CA GLN A 598 -1.26 2.51 26.63
C GLN A 598 -0.76 3.94 26.56
N TYR A 599 -0.27 4.41 25.40
CA TYR A 599 0.33 5.72 25.20
C TYR A 599 -0.51 6.62 24.28
N GLY A 600 -1.81 6.38 24.20
CA GLY A 600 -2.71 7.11 23.30
C GLY A 600 -2.86 6.42 21.95
N PHE A 601 -2.96 7.19 20.89
CA PHE A 601 -3.12 6.63 19.55
C PHE A 601 -1.85 5.91 19.09
N TYR A 602 -2.03 4.71 18.54
CA TYR A 602 -0.99 4.00 17.80
C TYR A 602 -0.65 4.75 16.50
N ASP A 603 0.51 4.44 15.96
CA ASP A 603 1.14 5.20 14.90
C ASP A 603 0.29 5.26 13.61
N ALA A 604 -0.13 4.12 13.08
CA ALA A 604 -0.82 4.08 11.79
C ALA A 604 -1.69 2.84 11.60
N TYR A 605 -2.52 2.83 10.54
CA TYR A 605 -3.26 1.65 10.12
C TYR A 605 -3.66 1.69 8.63
N ASP A 606 -3.88 0.49 8.06
CA ASP A 606 -4.35 0.26 6.69
C ASP A 606 -5.46 -0.79 6.69
N VAL A 607 -6.70 -0.34 6.56
CA VAL A 607 -7.86 -1.23 6.49
C VAL A 607 -7.83 -2.13 5.27
N GLY A 608 -7.30 -1.63 4.16
CA GLY A 608 -7.19 -2.38 2.91
C GLY A 608 -6.36 -3.65 3.05
N ARG A 609 -5.34 -3.62 3.93
CA ARG A 609 -4.46 -4.75 4.24
C ARG A 609 -4.79 -5.46 5.56
N ASN A 610 -5.86 -5.08 6.25
CA ASN A 610 -6.18 -5.54 7.62
C ASN A 610 -5.00 -5.33 8.59
N TRP A 611 -4.23 -4.26 8.40
CA TRP A 611 -3.06 -3.98 9.21
C TRP A 611 -3.32 -2.81 10.15
N TRP A 612 -2.97 -3.00 11.42
CA TRP A 612 -3.13 -2.03 12.50
C TRP A 612 -1.83 -2.04 13.30
N ALA A 613 -1.15 -0.89 13.35
CA ALA A 613 0.06 -0.75 14.15
C ALA A 613 -0.26 -0.89 15.63
N THR A 614 0.67 -1.44 16.37
CA THR A 614 0.72 -1.42 17.84
C THR A 614 1.93 -0.65 18.34
N SER A 615 2.63 0.01 17.41
CA SER A 615 3.78 0.86 17.66
C SER A 615 3.35 2.26 18.07
N THR A 616 4.23 2.89 18.84
CA THR A 616 4.15 4.28 19.29
C THR A 616 5.54 4.86 19.14
N LEU A 617 5.71 5.94 18.40
CA LEU A 617 6.98 6.58 18.08
C LEU A 617 7.08 7.96 18.74
N ALA A 618 8.24 8.28 19.31
CA ALA A 618 8.45 9.58 19.97
C ALA A 618 8.19 10.77 19.03
N ILE A 619 8.68 10.65 17.78
CA ILE A 619 8.59 11.74 16.80
C ILE A 619 7.14 12.04 16.39
N ASP A 620 6.24 11.06 16.46
CA ASP A 620 4.82 11.20 16.12
C ASP A 620 3.94 11.52 17.32
N GLN A 621 4.33 11.07 18.52
CA GLN A 621 3.61 11.36 19.77
C GLN A 621 3.82 12.79 20.25
N GLY A 622 5.04 13.32 20.10
CA GLY A 622 5.35 14.69 20.54
C GLY A 622 4.46 15.77 19.94
N PRO A 623 4.28 15.80 18.62
CA PRO A 623 3.38 16.77 17.99
C PRO A 623 1.95 16.74 18.53
N GLN A 624 1.40 15.54 18.84
CA GLN A 624 0.02 15.46 19.36
C GLN A 624 -0.14 16.24 20.67
N ILE A 625 0.68 15.96 21.68
CA ILE A 625 0.56 16.58 23.00
C ILE A 625 0.87 18.07 22.92
N CYS A 626 1.89 18.46 22.14
CA CYS A 626 2.31 19.86 22.01
C CYS A 626 1.26 20.69 21.26
N MET A 627 0.71 20.20 20.15
CA MET A 627 -0.23 20.94 19.34
C MET A 627 -1.63 21.01 19.98
N ILE A 628 -2.04 19.99 20.74
CA ILE A 628 -3.25 20.11 21.57
C ILE A 628 -3.07 21.25 22.58
N GLU A 629 -1.91 21.37 23.23
CA GLU A 629 -1.65 22.45 24.19
C GLU A 629 -1.63 23.81 23.51
N ASN A 630 -0.97 23.92 22.36
CA ASN A 630 -0.96 25.14 21.58
C ASN A 630 -2.36 25.55 21.11
N TYR A 631 -3.21 24.60 20.72
CA TYR A 631 -4.61 24.89 20.43
C TYR A 631 -5.37 25.43 21.64
N ARG A 632 -5.17 24.86 22.82
CA ARG A 632 -5.90 25.20 24.05
C ARG A 632 -5.45 26.55 24.65
N THR A 633 -4.14 26.80 24.64
CA THR A 633 -3.57 27.96 25.41
C THR A 633 -2.48 28.74 24.69
N GLY A 634 -1.86 28.17 23.66
CA GLY A 634 -0.67 28.72 23.02
C GLY A 634 0.59 28.65 23.90
N LEU A 635 0.60 27.85 24.95
CA LEU A 635 1.66 27.83 25.97
C LEU A 635 3.05 27.66 25.36
N LEU A 636 3.28 26.63 24.56
CA LEU A 636 4.61 26.34 24.03
C LEU A 636 5.06 27.40 23.01
N TRP A 637 4.13 27.93 22.21
CA TRP A 637 4.38 29.05 21.33
C TRP A 637 4.79 30.29 22.10
N ASN A 638 4.04 30.66 23.14
CA ASN A 638 4.34 31.84 23.95
C ASN A 638 5.71 31.71 24.64
N LEU A 639 6.04 30.54 25.17
CA LEU A 639 7.33 30.27 25.79
C LEU A 639 8.48 30.38 24.78
N PHE A 640 8.44 29.67 23.70
CA PHE A 640 9.54 29.67 22.73
C PHE A 640 9.76 31.02 22.08
N MET A 641 8.68 31.72 21.69
CA MET A 641 8.73 33.03 21.09
C MET A 641 9.17 34.17 22.07
N SER A 642 9.10 33.92 23.37
CA SER A 642 9.58 34.88 24.37
C SER A 642 11.11 34.93 24.52
N ALA A 643 11.83 33.95 23.94
CA ALA A 643 13.28 33.88 24.02
C ALA A 643 13.94 34.98 23.17
N PRO A 644 14.78 35.88 23.80
CA PRO A 644 15.33 37.03 23.09
C PRO A 644 16.19 36.64 21.85
N GLU A 645 16.95 35.55 21.94
CA GLU A 645 17.76 35.07 20.83
C GLU A 645 16.88 34.57 19.66
N VAL A 646 15.73 33.94 19.92
CA VAL A 646 14.79 33.56 18.89
C VAL A 646 14.23 34.77 18.15
N GLN A 647 13.83 35.80 18.89
CA GLN A 647 13.37 37.08 18.33
C GLN A 647 14.47 37.75 17.49
N SER A 648 15.71 37.75 17.97
CA SER A 648 16.87 38.25 17.23
C SER A 648 17.12 37.49 15.94
N GLY A 649 17.04 36.15 16.00
CA GLY A 649 17.21 35.27 14.84
C GLY A 649 16.12 35.49 13.78
N LEU A 650 14.87 35.55 14.19
CA LEU A 650 13.73 35.84 13.31
C LEU A 650 13.90 37.18 12.60
N THR A 651 14.22 38.22 13.37
CA THR A 651 14.48 39.56 12.81
C THR A 651 15.63 39.54 11.81
N LYS A 652 16.72 38.85 12.14
CA LYS A 652 17.90 38.71 11.26
C LYS A 652 17.54 38.06 9.94
N LEU A 653 16.66 37.02 9.94
CA LEU A 653 16.22 36.35 8.74
C LEU A 653 15.11 37.10 7.99
N GLY A 654 14.63 38.21 8.48
CA GLY A 654 13.59 39.03 7.85
C GLY A 654 12.16 38.55 8.12
N PHE A 655 11.93 37.80 9.19
CA PHE A 655 10.59 37.45 9.62
C PHE A 655 9.91 38.60 10.38
N THR A 656 8.60 38.68 10.18
CA THR A 656 7.65 39.39 11.02
C THR A 656 6.84 38.38 11.83
N TYR A 657 6.60 38.66 13.14
CA TYR A 657 5.95 37.73 14.07
C TYR A 657 5.17 38.44 15.18
#